data_1999c0b9fb92ab724516ca3b4cdc9b1d
#
_entry.id   1999c0b9fb92ab724516ca3b4cdc9b1d
#
_cell.length_a   1.000
_cell.length_b   1.000
_cell.length_c   1.000
_cell.angle_alpha   90.00
_cell.angle_beta   90.00
_cell.angle_gamma   90.00
#
_symmetry.space_group_name_H-M   'P 1'
#
loop_
_entity.id
_entity.type
_entity.pdbx_description
1 polymer ?
#
loop_
_entity_poly.entity_id
_entity_poly.type
_entity_poly.pdbx_seq_one_letter_code
_entity_poly.pdbx_strand_id
1 'polypeptide(L)'
;MDGNVQQVTLALQGTLQLDPNVRKQAEARIWEFEKVSGFATLLLQLVCSEEAVAEIRMAAAVALKNFIRKNWGETPEIDMTPEEEEQIRQSVLQGMFLIRGTLQGQLAHAVQLMAKRDFPDRWPTLVPSLAEHLKVDDLGRLVAALSAMDQLFKKFRYESKSTALWTELKSCLLTVQEPLTQVYAKMIEFIPQRSTMSSESLVQWLEILCFVCKVFHSLCFQDLPEYFEDNLKPWVEGFLEIMKMDCPGISSSAGEPTFLDELKLEVCEIFTLYAQRFEEEINPFMQNIIQAVWQLVVQTGNETRFDGMVCAALEFLSIICQKNHYESYFVGEGVLQTIAQDVCVKNLHLRQEDLEMFEDEPIEYMKKDIEGTDTLTRRRGAIDLVRALCRKFEERLVPVLAQLVQSLCSDGDWTKLDVVYCLVTAIASKTETAKSGVTSTSQLINVADYYAGQVRGHLSTNTDDMPILKADALRFVVTFRNQLPAEILVEVIQAADRLLTSRFTILHKYAAYAIDKLLLVKEPNSTTPLLTARVVPVGSLLNNLVAGFDKDPKAQNSPYLIKAILRCVAILDEETARHGQQIASKLSSLVAAATKSPADAVHTHFLFETMCVLIKKTESLPQGNLDAELMPLIETILSQDIADLIPYALQITGVLLSSSLTRSQTVDQKYISFLPYLLSTELWARSANVPAALTVVETFLKYCPELVMREHGALVMQHFSRLVGSKSLDQYGFQMANAILPVVEMVHGVENPMTILLNNMFRRVQFSKTPKFMKHFVVFLCRFAIVRGAEHLAKSVEAIQTGMFRMLLEKVIVAELANLQNMTTLDDKRTIAIGVANMLADATNYVGDQYGPLAVGTAQLVEAPSASDRPLLSPEEEQASMYNAEGEFTNPYCRLSYAPRADPLVPEITNYKNYLARAVLQRGPAANSAVEACIPAELRTHLLAYAS
;
A
#
# COMPACT_ATOMS: atom_id res chain seq x y z
N MET A 1 -14.47 19.99 38.58
CA MET A 1 -14.78 19.42 37.28
C MET A 1 -15.04 20.50 36.23
N ASP A 2 -15.83 21.52 36.52
CA ASP A 2 -16.17 22.59 35.55
C ASP A 2 -14.98 23.36 34.94
N GLY A 3 -13.90 23.55 35.68
CA GLY A 3 -12.71 24.26 35.17
C GLY A 3 -11.94 23.49 34.06
N ASN A 4 -11.87 22.16 34.16
CA ASN A 4 -11.19 21.33 33.16
C ASN A 4 -12.00 21.20 31.87
N VAL A 5 -13.34 21.12 31.99
CA VAL A 5 -14.25 21.09 30.85
C VAL A 5 -14.10 22.37 30.01
N GLN A 6 -14.09 23.56 30.67
CA GLN A 6 -13.91 24.83 29.98
C GLN A 6 -12.56 24.93 29.28
N GLN A 7 -11.48 24.47 29.92
CA GLN A 7 -10.14 24.53 29.33
C GLN A 7 -10.00 23.59 28.11
N VAL A 8 -10.55 22.37 28.17
CA VAL A 8 -10.57 21.43 27.03
C VAL A 8 -11.45 21.98 25.92
N THR A 9 -12.59 22.58 26.23
CA THR A 9 -13.47 23.24 25.23
C THR A 9 -12.72 24.36 24.51
N LEU A 10 -12.00 25.22 25.24
CA LEU A 10 -11.17 26.27 24.62
C LEU A 10 -10.04 25.70 23.74
N ALA A 11 -9.41 24.62 24.17
CA ALA A 11 -8.40 23.96 23.38
C ALA A 11 -9.00 23.36 22.08
N LEU A 12 -10.16 22.69 22.17
CA LEU A 12 -10.87 22.18 21.00
C LEU A 12 -11.30 23.30 20.04
N GLN A 13 -11.78 24.46 20.55
CA GLN A 13 -12.06 25.64 19.73
C GLN A 13 -10.82 26.16 19.02
N GLY A 14 -9.68 26.14 19.68
CA GLY A 14 -8.39 26.55 19.10
C GLY A 14 -7.95 25.66 17.92
N THR A 15 -8.26 24.36 17.93
CA THR A 15 -7.94 23.46 16.80
C THR A 15 -8.76 23.76 15.54
N LEU A 16 -9.90 24.41 15.66
CA LEU A 16 -10.79 24.79 14.56
C LEU A 16 -10.43 26.15 13.92
N GLN A 17 -9.43 26.86 14.45
CA GLN A 17 -9.02 28.17 13.95
C GLN A 17 -8.17 28.05 12.67
N LEU A 18 -8.28 29.07 11.80
CA LEU A 18 -7.53 29.10 10.54
C LEU A 18 -6.03 29.39 10.75
N ASP A 19 -5.64 30.08 11.85
CA ASP A 19 -4.25 30.39 12.15
C ASP A 19 -3.46 29.14 12.58
N PRO A 20 -2.40 28.73 11.82
CA PRO A 20 -1.59 27.56 12.13
C PRO A 20 -0.91 27.62 13.51
N ASN A 21 -0.54 28.81 14.00
CA ASN A 21 0.11 28.96 15.30
C ASN A 21 -0.88 28.73 16.45
N VAL A 22 -2.11 29.23 16.30
CA VAL A 22 -3.18 28.98 17.28
C VAL A 22 -3.52 27.50 17.33
N ARG A 23 -3.63 26.84 16.16
CA ARG A 23 -3.85 25.38 16.10
C ARG A 23 -2.75 24.57 16.79
N LYS A 24 -1.47 24.83 16.47
CA LYS A 24 -0.33 24.14 17.12
C LYS A 24 -0.34 24.32 18.65
N GLN A 25 -0.65 25.50 19.14
CA GLN A 25 -0.75 25.74 20.59
C GLN A 25 -1.93 25.00 21.21
N ALA A 26 -3.06 24.94 20.50
CA ALA A 26 -4.24 24.20 20.95
C ALA A 26 -4.00 22.68 20.97
N GLU A 27 -3.38 22.15 19.93
CA GLU A 27 -2.97 20.73 19.83
C GLU A 27 -1.98 20.34 20.95
N ALA A 28 -1.00 21.19 21.21
CA ALA A 28 -0.07 20.98 22.32
C ALA A 28 -0.79 20.94 23.69
N ARG A 29 -1.82 21.80 23.89
CA ARG A 29 -2.64 21.77 25.11
C ARG A 29 -3.48 20.50 25.21
N ILE A 30 -4.08 20.04 24.11
CA ILE A 30 -4.81 18.77 24.09
C ILE A 30 -3.89 17.61 24.47
N TRP A 31 -2.68 17.56 23.93
CA TRP A 31 -1.69 16.56 24.25
C TRP A 31 -1.30 16.55 25.74
N GLU A 32 -1.24 17.72 26.39
CA GLU A 32 -1.04 17.78 27.84
C GLU A 32 -2.24 17.25 28.63
N PHE A 33 -3.48 17.51 28.15
CA PHE A 33 -4.68 16.95 28.77
C PHE A 33 -4.80 15.45 28.55
N GLU A 34 -4.32 14.90 27.43
CA GLU A 34 -4.29 13.45 27.17
C GLU A 34 -3.59 12.68 28.28
N LYS A 35 -2.56 13.26 28.91
CA LYS A 35 -1.80 12.64 30.01
C LYS A 35 -2.55 12.61 31.37
N VAL A 36 -3.69 13.27 31.46
CA VAL A 36 -4.46 13.36 32.70
C VAL A 36 -5.52 12.27 32.72
N SER A 37 -5.54 11.45 33.78
CA SER A 37 -6.58 10.44 33.96
C SER A 37 -7.98 11.04 33.91
N GLY A 38 -8.91 10.35 33.22
CA GLY A 38 -10.28 10.82 33.03
C GLY A 38 -10.48 11.72 31.79
N PHE A 39 -9.45 12.01 31.00
CA PHE A 39 -9.57 12.82 29.80
C PHE A 39 -10.59 12.26 28.79
N ALA A 40 -10.58 10.97 28.52
CA ALA A 40 -11.54 10.31 27.63
C ALA A 40 -12.99 10.47 28.13
N THR A 41 -13.21 10.34 29.42
CA THR A 41 -14.53 10.54 30.05
C THR A 41 -15.01 11.97 29.91
N LEU A 42 -14.10 12.94 30.03
CA LEU A 42 -14.41 14.36 29.86
C LEU A 42 -14.78 14.68 28.41
N LEU A 43 -14.04 14.14 27.45
CA LEU A 43 -14.40 14.28 26.03
C LEU A 43 -15.78 13.68 25.74
N LEU A 44 -16.09 12.52 26.30
CA LEU A 44 -17.40 11.89 26.12
C LEU A 44 -18.54 12.72 26.73
N GLN A 45 -18.32 13.36 27.88
CA GLN A 45 -19.27 14.29 28.46
C GLN A 45 -19.56 15.46 27.51
N LEU A 46 -18.55 16.01 26.87
CA LEU A 46 -18.71 17.08 25.87
C LEU A 46 -19.48 16.59 24.63
N VAL A 47 -19.20 15.38 24.15
CA VAL A 47 -19.91 14.75 23.02
C VAL A 47 -21.41 14.59 23.33
N CYS A 48 -21.75 14.17 24.54
CA CYS A 48 -23.14 13.92 24.97
C CYS A 48 -23.87 15.19 25.46
N SER A 49 -23.16 16.31 25.67
CA SER A 49 -23.76 17.56 26.18
C SER A 49 -24.58 18.26 25.10
N GLU A 50 -25.86 18.47 25.34
CA GLU A 50 -26.74 19.25 24.46
C GLU A 50 -26.44 20.77 24.51
N GLU A 51 -25.79 21.25 25.58
CA GLU A 51 -25.41 22.66 25.74
C GLU A 51 -24.18 23.05 24.91
N ALA A 52 -23.36 22.04 24.51
CA ALA A 52 -22.17 22.29 23.69
C ALA A 52 -22.55 22.46 22.22
N VAL A 53 -21.90 23.42 21.53
CA VAL A 53 -22.09 23.68 20.10
C VAL A 53 -21.67 22.47 19.28
N ALA A 54 -22.35 22.27 18.14
CA ALA A 54 -22.19 21.06 17.31
C ALA A 54 -20.72 20.84 16.86
N GLU A 55 -20.00 21.91 16.52
CA GLU A 55 -18.60 21.86 16.10
C GLU A 55 -17.68 21.37 17.23
N ILE A 56 -17.95 21.76 18.47
CA ILE A 56 -17.18 21.32 19.65
C ILE A 56 -17.49 19.86 19.99
N ARG A 57 -18.76 19.46 19.90
CA ARG A 57 -19.16 18.06 20.08
C ARG A 57 -18.46 17.15 19.07
N MET A 58 -18.39 17.60 17.80
CA MET A 58 -17.68 16.86 16.74
C MET A 58 -16.18 16.83 16.99
N ALA A 59 -15.56 17.96 17.35
CA ALA A 59 -14.14 18.01 17.69
C ALA A 59 -13.80 17.11 18.89
N ALA A 60 -14.67 17.07 19.91
CA ALA A 60 -14.52 16.20 21.06
C ALA A 60 -14.63 14.69 20.68
N ALA A 61 -15.58 14.34 19.79
CA ALA A 61 -15.74 12.97 19.30
C ALA A 61 -14.52 12.50 18.49
N VAL A 62 -13.97 13.36 17.62
CA VAL A 62 -12.74 13.08 16.87
C VAL A 62 -11.53 12.96 17.80
N ALA A 63 -11.39 13.85 18.80
CA ALA A 63 -10.32 13.80 19.79
C ALA A 63 -10.39 12.51 20.62
N LEU A 64 -11.59 12.09 21.06
CA LEU A 64 -11.81 10.83 21.77
C LEU A 64 -11.40 9.61 20.92
N LYS A 65 -11.82 9.58 19.67
CA LYS A 65 -11.44 8.51 18.74
C LYS A 65 -9.92 8.46 18.55
N ASN A 66 -9.26 9.59 18.37
CA ASN A 66 -7.81 9.67 18.21
C ASN A 66 -7.07 9.25 19.50
N PHE A 67 -7.56 9.66 20.66
CA PHE A 67 -7.05 9.20 21.96
C PHE A 67 -7.11 7.68 22.08
N ILE A 68 -8.26 7.06 21.77
CA ILE A 68 -8.44 5.61 21.78
C ILE A 68 -7.48 4.95 20.77
N ARG A 69 -7.36 5.49 19.53
CA ARG A 69 -6.45 4.94 18.51
C ARG A 69 -5.00 4.90 18.98
N LYS A 70 -4.53 5.92 19.69
CA LYS A 70 -3.15 6.00 20.20
C LYS A 70 -2.91 5.10 21.40
N ASN A 71 -3.90 4.96 22.29
CA ASN A 71 -3.68 4.39 23.61
C ASN A 71 -4.31 2.99 23.82
N TRP A 72 -5.06 2.47 22.82
CA TRP A 72 -5.71 1.14 22.92
C TRP A 72 -4.95 0.04 22.17
N GLY A 73 -3.71 0.29 21.73
CA GLY A 73 -2.87 -0.66 21.01
C GLY A 73 -1.96 -1.52 21.92
N GLU A 74 -1.08 -2.30 21.30
CA GLU A 74 -0.05 -3.09 22.01
C GLU A 74 1.04 -2.21 22.64
N THR A 75 1.25 -1.01 22.12
CA THR A 75 2.24 -0.04 22.58
C THR A 75 1.56 1.31 22.82
N PRO A 76 0.79 1.47 23.91
CA PRO A 76 0.12 2.72 24.21
C PRO A 76 1.13 3.83 24.49
N GLU A 77 0.80 5.08 24.10
CA GLU A 77 1.59 6.25 24.49
C GLU A 77 1.38 6.61 25.97
N ILE A 78 0.22 6.24 26.53
CA ILE A 78 -0.19 6.49 27.91
C ILE A 78 -0.69 5.17 28.50
N ASP A 79 -0.12 4.78 29.65
CA ASP A 79 -0.57 3.60 30.37
C ASP A 79 -1.85 3.94 31.16
N MET A 80 -2.95 3.27 30.82
CA MET A 80 -4.22 3.35 31.54
C MET A 80 -4.37 2.18 32.50
N THR A 81 -5.08 2.40 33.62
CA THR A 81 -5.42 1.30 34.52
C THR A 81 -6.53 0.42 33.94
N PRO A 82 -6.61 -0.88 34.29
CA PRO A 82 -7.70 -1.75 33.83
C PRO A 82 -9.09 -1.22 34.17
N GLU A 83 -9.25 -0.54 35.32
CA GLU A 83 -10.49 0.07 35.75
C GLU A 83 -10.88 1.26 34.88
N GLU A 84 -9.90 2.07 34.47
CA GLU A 84 -10.10 3.20 33.57
C GLU A 84 -10.47 2.71 32.16
N GLU A 85 -9.80 1.68 31.64
CA GLU A 85 -10.16 1.06 30.36
C GLU A 85 -11.62 0.53 30.39
N GLU A 86 -12.03 -0.16 31.47
CA GLU A 86 -13.39 -0.68 31.59
C GLU A 86 -14.42 0.45 31.67
N GLN A 87 -14.12 1.51 32.40
CA GLN A 87 -14.98 2.68 32.48
C GLN A 87 -15.18 3.35 31.13
N ILE A 88 -14.10 3.48 30.34
CA ILE A 88 -14.15 4.05 28.99
C ILE A 88 -15.00 3.17 28.08
N ARG A 89 -14.79 1.83 28.04
CA ARG A 89 -15.59 0.89 27.26
C ARG A 89 -17.09 1.06 27.52
N GLN A 90 -17.48 1.01 28.80
CA GLN A 90 -18.88 1.12 29.19
C GLN A 90 -19.47 2.49 28.85
N SER A 91 -18.72 3.57 29.15
CA SER A 91 -19.20 4.93 28.92
C SER A 91 -19.36 5.24 27.43
N VAL A 92 -18.41 4.83 26.57
CA VAL A 92 -18.50 5.03 25.13
C VAL A 92 -19.66 4.25 24.52
N LEU A 93 -19.86 3.00 24.95
CA LEU A 93 -20.98 2.17 24.49
C LEU A 93 -22.34 2.78 24.91
N GLN A 94 -22.46 3.23 26.15
CA GLN A 94 -23.67 3.92 26.63
C GLN A 94 -23.90 5.26 25.90
N GLY A 95 -22.84 6.06 25.74
CA GLY A 95 -22.91 7.35 25.02
C GLY A 95 -23.41 7.17 23.58
N MET A 96 -22.98 6.12 22.90
CA MET A 96 -23.41 5.79 21.55
C MET A 96 -24.94 5.57 21.45
N PHE A 97 -25.58 5.02 22.47
CA PHE A 97 -27.04 4.84 22.49
C PHE A 97 -27.83 6.11 22.84
N LEU A 98 -27.15 7.16 23.36
CA LEU A 98 -27.79 8.41 23.74
C LEU A 98 -27.78 9.46 22.61
N ILE A 99 -26.87 9.35 21.65
CA ILE A 99 -26.70 10.35 20.60
C ILE A 99 -27.10 9.76 19.22
N ARG A 100 -27.30 10.64 18.22
CA ARG A 100 -27.71 10.27 16.86
C ARG A 100 -26.86 10.94 15.80
N GLY A 101 -26.95 10.41 14.57
CA GLY A 101 -26.30 10.95 13.38
C GLY A 101 -24.78 10.76 13.36
N THR A 102 -24.06 11.71 12.79
CA THR A 102 -22.60 11.63 12.57
C THR A 102 -21.78 11.42 13.86
N LEU A 103 -22.23 11.97 14.98
CA LEU A 103 -21.59 11.76 16.29
C LEU A 103 -21.69 10.31 16.74
N GLN A 104 -22.84 9.68 16.51
CA GLN A 104 -23.03 8.26 16.81
C GLN A 104 -22.06 7.39 16.01
N GLY A 105 -21.87 7.69 14.72
CA GLY A 105 -20.89 7.01 13.87
C GLY A 105 -19.44 7.14 14.37
N GLN A 106 -19.06 8.30 14.94
CA GLN A 106 -17.73 8.45 15.56
C GLN A 106 -17.55 7.59 16.80
N LEU A 107 -18.59 7.46 17.64
CA LEU A 107 -18.55 6.59 18.82
C LEU A 107 -18.59 5.10 18.43
N ALA A 108 -19.34 4.72 17.40
CA ALA A 108 -19.33 3.34 16.86
C ALA A 108 -17.92 2.95 16.36
N HIS A 109 -17.22 3.88 15.69
CA HIS A 109 -15.82 3.67 15.29
C HIS A 109 -14.87 3.59 16.50
N ALA A 110 -15.11 4.37 17.56
CA ALA A 110 -14.36 4.25 18.82
C ALA A 110 -14.56 2.85 19.46
N VAL A 111 -15.78 2.33 19.46
CA VAL A 111 -16.09 0.95 19.90
C VAL A 111 -15.32 -0.07 19.07
N GLN A 112 -15.29 0.07 17.75
CA GLN A 112 -14.52 -0.81 16.86
C GLN A 112 -13.03 -0.80 17.19
N LEU A 113 -12.43 0.39 17.41
CA LEU A 113 -11.01 0.51 17.75
C LEU A 113 -10.67 -0.20 19.06
N MET A 114 -11.54 -0.08 20.08
CA MET A 114 -11.37 -0.80 21.34
C MET A 114 -11.55 -2.31 21.16
N ALA A 115 -12.54 -2.71 20.36
CA ALA A 115 -12.84 -4.11 20.11
C ALA A 115 -11.73 -4.85 19.35
N LYS A 116 -10.93 -4.18 18.50
CA LYS A 116 -9.76 -4.78 17.83
C LYS A 116 -8.81 -5.50 18.82
N ARG A 117 -8.59 -4.93 20.00
CA ARG A 117 -7.73 -5.51 21.05
C ARG A 117 -8.51 -6.39 22.03
N ASP A 118 -9.71 -5.97 22.38
CA ASP A 118 -10.41 -6.47 23.55
C ASP A 118 -11.46 -7.53 23.24
N PHE A 119 -12.03 -7.56 22.04
CA PHE A 119 -13.03 -8.56 21.66
C PHE A 119 -12.36 -9.77 20.98
N PRO A 120 -12.76 -11.01 21.33
CA PRO A 120 -13.78 -11.36 22.35
C PRO A 120 -13.23 -11.48 23.79
N ASP A 121 -11.93 -11.66 23.99
CA ASP A 121 -11.33 -12.15 25.24
C ASP A 121 -11.50 -11.21 26.44
N ARG A 122 -11.30 -9.91 26.24
CA ARG A 122 -11.39 -8.87 27.28
C ARG A 122 -12.73 -8.15 27.31
N TRP A 123 -13.54 -8.30 26.25
CA TRP A 123 -14.86 -7.68 26.12
C TRP A 123 -15.93 -8.65 25.58
N PRO A 124 -16.15 -9.80 26.22
CA PRO A 124 -17.08 -10.83 25.73
C PRO A 124 -18.56 -10.36 25.72
N THR A 125 -18.90 -9.35 26.51
CA THR A 125 -20.27 -8.83 26.61
C THR A 125 -20.64 -7.85 25.50
N LEU A 126 -19.71 -7.41 24.65
CA LEU A 126 -19.95 -6.39 23.60
C LEU A 126 -21.09 -6.81 22.67
N VAL A 127 -20.95 -7.94 21.97
CA VAL A 127 -21.95 -8.40 20.98
C VAL A 127 -23.29 -8.75 21.64
N PRO A 128 -23.36 -9.46 22.78
CA PRO A 128 -24.60 -9.62 23.53
C PRO A 128 -25.30 -8.31 23.91
N SER A 129 -24.55 -7.31 24.39
CA SER A 129 -25.12 -5.98 24.73
C SER A 129 -25.67 -5.24 23.52
N LEU A 130 -25.03 -5.35 22.36
CA LEU A 130 -25.54 -4.79 21.10
C LEU A 130 -26.81 -5.53 20.66
N ALA A 131 -26.83 -6.88 20.76
CA ALA A 131 -27.94 -7.71 20.32
C ALA A 131 -29.22 -7.48 21.15
N GLU A 132 -29.10 -7.09 22.42
CA GLU A 132 -30.28 -6.71 23.26
C GLU A 132 -31.10 -5.56 22.69
N HIS A 133 -30.46 -4.69 21.89
CA HIS A 133 -31.06 -3.54 21.22
C HIS A 133 -31.57 -3.82 19.80
N LEU A 134 -31.44 -5.05 19.28
CA LEU A 134 -32.03 -5.46 18.02
C LEU A 134 -33.55 -5.64 18.17
N LYS A 135 -34.25 -4.57 18.53
CA LYS A 135 -35.69 -4.51 18.75
C LYS A 135 -36.29 -3.30 18.05
N VAL A 136 -37.42 -3.49 17.41
CA VAL A 136 -38.12 -2.43 16.64
C VAL A 136 -38.82 -1.41 17.54
N ASP A 137 -38.84 -1.60 18.84
CA ASP A 137 -39.53 -0.73 19.81
C ASP A 137 -38.81 0.61 20.02
N ASP A 138 -37.48 0.66 19.82
CA ASP A 138 -36.67 1.86 19.87
C ASP A 138 -35.75 1.92 18.64
N LEU A 139 -36.19 2.57 17.57
CA LEU A 139 -35.47 2.68 16.29
C LEU A 139 -34.12 3.42 16.44
N GLY A 140 -34.00 4.35 17.39
CA GLY A 140 -32.73 5.06 17.60
C GLY A 140 -31.64 4.17 18.18
N ARG A 141 -31.96 3.31 19.15
CA ARG A 141 -31.04 2.33 19.71
C ARG A 141 -30.75 1.20 18.73
N LEU A 142 -31.78 0.81 17.95
CA LEU A 142 -31.59 -0.17 16.88
C LEU A 142 -30.57 0.28 15.85
N VAL A 143 -30.65 1.53 15.36
CA VAL A 143 -29.65 2.10 14.42
C VAL A 143 -28.26 2.12 15.06
N ALA A 144 -28.16 2.54 16.33
CA ALA A 144 -26.88 2.55 17.05
C ALA A 144 -26.23 1.16 17.11
N ALA A 145 -27.03 0.15 17.52
CA ALA A 145 -26.55 -1.24 17.63
C ALA A 145 -26.11 -1.80 16.27
N LEU A 146 -26.93 -1.62 15.22
CA LEU A 146 -26.61 -2.08 13.87
C LEU A 146 -25.40 -1.38 13.28
N SER A 147 -25.26 -0.06 13.47
CA SER A 147 -24.08 0.70 13.04
C SER A 147 -22.79 0.22 13.71
N ALA A 148 -22.83 -0.06 15.02
CA ALA A 148 -21.69 -0.63 15.72
C ALA A 148 -21.36 -2.05 15.25
N MET A 149 -22.39 -2.89 15.01
CA MET A 149 -22.18 -4.23 14.45
C MET A 149 -21.60 -4.19 13.04
N ASP A 150 -22.06 -3.28 12.17
CA ASP A 150 -21.48 -3.10 10.85
C ASP A 150 -19.98 -2.77 10.93
N GLN A 151 -19.60 -1.82 11.79
CA GLN A 151 -18.18 -1.47 11.99
C GLN A 151 -17.37 -2.64 12.57
N LEU A 152 -17.93 -3.39 13.50
CA LEU A 152 -17.27 -4.52 14.15
C LEU A 152 -17.09 -5.70 13.20
N PHE A 153 -18.13 -6.03 12.39
CA PHE A 153 -18.14 -7.22 11.55
C PHE A 153 -17.51 -7.02 10.17
N LYS A 154 -17.27 -5.78 9.76
CA LYS A 154 -16.51 -5.49 8.51
C LYS A 154 -15.20 -6.27 8.43
N LYS A 155 -14.51 -6.53 9.54
CA LYS A 155 -13.29 -7.33 9.57
C LYS A 155 -13.46 -8.72 8.97
N PHE A 156 -14.64 -9.33 9.11
CA PHE A 156 -14.92 -10.65 8.53
C PHE A 156 -14.87 -10.65 7.00
N ARG A 157 -14.96 -9.49 6.34
CA ARG A 157 -14.81 -9.37 4.88
C ARG A 157 -13.34 -9.36 4.43
N TYR A 158 -12.41 -8.91 5.29
CA TYR A 158 -11.02 -8.60 4.88
C TYR A 158 -9.96 -9.43 5.57
N GLU A 159 -10.23 -10.01 6.75
CA GLU A 159 -9.25 -10.80 7.47
C GLU A 159 -9.06 -12.20 6.86
N SER A 160 -7.81 -12.67 6.90
CA SER A 160 -7.46 -14.00 6.40
C SER A 160 -8.11 -15.10 7.27
N LYS A 161 -8.53 -16.19 6.63
CA LYS A 161 -9.13 -17.34 7.30
C LYS A 161 -8.18 -17.92 8.36
N SER A 162 -8.62 -17.93 9.61
CA SER A 162 -7.91 -18.49 10.76
C SER A 162 -8.88 -19.16 11.73
N THR A 163 -8.38 -20.07 12.56
CA THR A 163 -9.21 -20.72 13.59
C THR A 163 -9.77 -19.71 14.58
N ALA A 164 -9.01 -18.65 14.91
CA ALA A 164 -9.46 -17.58 15.78
C ALA A 164 -10.64 -16.82 15.16
N LEU A 165 -10.52 -16.42 13.87
CA LEU A 165 -11.59 -15.74 13.14
C LEU A 165 -12.88 -16.57 13.09
N TRP A 166 -12.75 -17.86 12.83
CA TRP A 166 -13.92 -18.78 12.81
C TRP A 166 -14.61 -18.91 14.17
N THR A 167 -13.84 -19.01 15.24
CA THR A 167 -14.38 -19.09 16.62
C THR A 167 -15.13 -17.81 16.97
N GLU A 168 -14.57 -16.66 16.62
CA GLU A 168 -15.18 -15.35 16.84
C GLU A 168 -16.46 -15.18 16.01
N LEU A 169 -16.39 -15.46 14.69
CA LEU A 169 -17.56 -15.40 13.81
C LEU A 169 -18.71 -16.29 14.32
N LYS A 170 -18.40 -17.52 14.72
CA LYS A 170 -19.41 -18.43 15.27
C LYS A 170 -20.06 -17.90 16.55
N SER A 171 -19.28 -17.29 17.43
CA SER A 171 -19.80 -16.64 18.66
C SER A 171 -20.75 -15.50 18.33
N CYS A 172 -20.38 -14.64 17.35
CA CYS A 172 -21.24 -13.54 16.89
C CYS A 172 -22.53 -14.06 16.25
N LEU A 173 -22.45 -15.09 15.38
CA LEU A 173 -23.60 -15.70 14.72
C LEU A 173 -24.62 -16.20 15.70
N LEU A 174 -24.23 -17.02 16.69
CA LEU A 174 -25.11 -17.58 17.70
C LEU A 174 -25.91 -16.50 18.46
N THR A 175 -25.40 -15.32 18.58
CA THR A 175 -26.02 -14.20 19.30
C THR A 175 -26.91 -13.34 18.41
N VAL A 176 -26.50 -13.14 17.12
CA VAL A 176 -27.05 -12.08 16.26
C VAL A 176 -28.01 -12.63 15.19
N GLN A 177 -27.82 -13.86 14.70
CA GLN A 177 -28.51 -14.39 13.53
C GLN A 177 -30.05 -14.31 13.63
N GLU A 178 -30.63 -14.77 14.74
CA GLU A 178 -32.11 -14.82 14.92
C GLU A 178 -32.69 -13.41 15.15
N PRO A 179 -32.21 -12.57 16.08
CA PRO A 179 -32.67 -11.19 16.23
C PRO A 179 -32.57 -10.37 14.97
N LEU A 180 -31.46 -10.51 14.20
CA LEU A 180 -31.27 -9.82 12.93
C LEU A 180 -32.32 -10.20 11.90
N THR A 181 -32.59 -11.50 11.77
CA THR A 181 -33.61 -12.02 10.84
C THR A 181 -35.00 -11.53 11.21
N GLN A 182 -35.34 -11.46 12.53
CA GLN A 182 -36.60 -10.90 12.99
C GLN A 182 -36.75 -9.41 12.67
N VAL A 183 -35.68 -8.62 12.86
CA VAL A 183 -35.65 -7.20 12.46
C VAL A 183 -35.86 -7.08 10.95
N TYR A 184 -35.09 -7.86 10.14
CA TYR A 184 -35.24 -7.87 8.69
C TYR A 184 -36.65 -8.14 8.24
N ALA A 185 -37.27 -9.23 8.72
CA ALA A 185 -38.65 -9.62 8.38
C ALA A 185 -39.62 -8.48 8.66
N LYS A 186 -39.57 -7.88 9.86
CA LYS A 186 -40.39 -6.72 10.21
C LYS A 186 -40.19 -5.52 9.32
N MET A 187 -38.92 -5.21 8.96
CA MET A 187 -38.62 -4.08 8.05
C MET A 187 -39.15 -4.34 6.64
N ILE A 188 -39.10 -5.58 6.13
CA ILE A 188 -39.70 -5.96 4.84
C ILE A 188 -41.22 -5.84 4.84
N GLU A 189 -41.90 -6.17 5.95
CA GLU A 189 -43.37 -6.02 6.11
C GLU A 189 -43.83 -4.55 5.96
N PHE A 190 -42.95 -3.56 6.18
CA PHE A 190 -43.28 -2.14 5.98
C PHE A 190 -43.16 -1.66 4.53
N ILE A 191 -42.59 -2.42 3.59
CA ILE A 191 -42.43 -2.02 2.19
C ILE A 191 -43.75 -1.53 1.56
N PRO A 192 -44.92 -2.20 1.72
CA PRO A 192 -46.17 -1.70 1.14
C PRO A 192 -46.66 -0.35 1.73
N GLN A 193 -46.23 -0.03 2.96
CA GLN A 193 -46.65 1.17 3.69
C GLN A 193 -45.73 2.37 3.45
N ARG A 194 -44.59 2.22 2.74
CA ARG A 194 -43.59 3.24 2.55
C ARG A 194 -44.09 4.57 2.02
N SER A 195 -45.11 4.55 1.14
CA SER A 195 -45.73 5.76 0.57
C SER A 195 -46.53 6.61 1.59
N THR A 196 -46.88 6.04 2.74
CA THR A 196 -47.61 6.74 3.82
C THR A 196 -46.68 7.24 4.93
N MET A 197 -45.38 6.93 4.90
CA MET A 197 -44.41 7.34 5.88
C MET A 197 -44.00 8.83 5.67
N SER A 198 -43.70 9.52 6.77
CA SER A 198 -43.01 10.82 6.68
C SER A 198 -41.59 10.65 6.11
N SER A 199 -41.02 11.71 5.50
CA SER A 199 -39.66 11.65 4.96
C SER A 199 -38.62 11.22 6.01
N GLU A 200 -38.71 11.70 7.25
CA GLU A 200 -37.81 11.32 8.35
C GLU A 200 -37.94 9.83 8.71
N SER A 201 -39.19 9.35 8.84
CA SER A 201 -39.46 7.93 9.15
C SER A 201 -38.99 7.00 8.02
N LEU A 202 -39.15 7.47 6.77
CA LEU A 202 -38.72 6.74 5.57
C LEU A 202 -37.19 6.64 5.51
N VAL A 203 -36.48 7.72 5.77
CA VAL A 203 -35.01 7.74 5.84
C VAL A 203 -34.49 6.81 6.94
N GLN A 204 -35.05 6.90 8.14
CA GLN A 204 -34.64 6.04 9.27
C GLN A 204 -34.94 4.55 9.00
N TRP A 205 -36.06 4.24 8.37
CA TRP A 205 -36.42 2.88 7.99
C TRP A 205 -35.43 2.31 6.95
N LEU A 206 -35.05 3.08 5.94
CA LEU A 206 -34.04 2.69 4.95
C LEU A 206 -32.65 2.54 5.55
N GLU A 207 -32.28 3.41 6.48
CA GLU A 207 -31.02 3.34 7.23
C GLU A 207 -30.92 2.00 7.99
N ILE A 208 -32.00 1.61 8.67
CA ILE A 208 -32.07 0.33 9.38
C ILE A 208 -31.90 -0.85 8.40
N LEU A 209 -32.65 -0.86 7.30
CA LEU A 209 -32.54 -1.90 6.26
C LEU A 209 -31.12 -1.99 5.69
N CYS A 210 -30.51 -0.84 5.43
CA CYS A 210 -29.14 -0.77 4.91
C CYS A 210 -28.15 -1.42 5.89
N PHE A 211 -28.18 -1.07 7.17
CA PHE A 211 -27.31 -1.69 8.18
C PHE A 211 -27.61 -3.18 8.39
N VAL A 212 -28.88 -3.60 8.36
CA VAL A 212 -29.23 -5.03 8.46
C VAL A 212 -28.60 -5.81 7.31
N CYS A 213 -28.65 -5.30 6.07
CA CYS A 213 -28.03 -5.94 4.91
C CYS A 213 -26.49 -5.94 5.01
N LYS A 214 -25.88 -4.85 5.48
CA LYS A 214 -24.44 -4.76 5.71
C LYS A 214 -23.94 -5.76 6.77
N VAL A 215 -24.67 -5.91 7.85
CA VAL A 215 -24.37 -6.91 8.90
C VAL A 215 -24.54 -8.33 8.38
N PHE A 216 -25.64 -8.63 7.69
CA PHE A 216 -25.87 -9.91 7.03
C PHE A 216 -24.74 -10.26 6.05
N HIS A 217 -24.39 -9.35 5.16
CA HIS A 217 -23.31 -9.53 4.20
C HIS A 217 -21.99 -9.88 4.90
N SER A 218 -21.63 -9.16 5.97
CA SER A 218 -20.39 -9.40 6.72
C SER A 218 -20.37 -10.78 7.39
N LEU A 219 -21.51 -11.22 7.95
CA LEU A 219 -21.63 -12.53 8.61
C LEU A 219 -21.59 -13.71 7.61
N CYS A 220 -22.05 -13.50 6.37
CA CYS A 220 -22.07 -14.52 5.32
C CYS A 220 -20.84 -14.48 4.40
N PHE A 221 -19.91 -13.52 4.58
CA PHE A 221 -18.83 -13.30 3.63
C PHE A 221 -17.79 -14.43 3.60
N GLN A 222 -17.41 -14.98 4.76
CA GLN A 222 -16.39 -16.04 4.84
C GLN A 222 -16.94 -17.41 4.44
N ASP A 223 -18.16 -17.70 4.84
CA ASP A 223 -18.91 -18.93 4.56
C ASP A 223 -20.40 -18.66 4.77
N LEU A 224 -21.28 -19.50 4.19
CA LEU A 224 -22.72 -19.43 4.41
C LEU A 224 -23.08 -20.18 5.71
N PRO A 225 -23.52 -19.47 6.77
CA PRO A 225 -23.92 -20.13 8.01
C PRO A 225 -25.21 -20.94 7.80
N GLU A 226 -25.28 -22.15 8.39
CA GLU A 226 -26.42 -23.09 8.32
C GLU A 226 -27.76 -22.39 8.61
N TYR A 227 -27.81 -21.52 9.63
CA TYR A 227 -29.01 -20.74 9.96
C TYR A 227 -29.48 -19.86 8.79
N PHE A 228 -28.57 -19.17 8.09
CA PHE A 228 -28.94 -18.31 6.97
C PHE A 228 -29.20 -19.14 5.69
N GLU A 229 -28.61 -20.29 5.56
CA GLU A 229 -28.95 -21.25 4.50
C GLU A 229 -30.39 -21.75 4.65
N ASP A 230 -30.78 -22.20 5.85
CA ASP A 230 -32.15 -22.66 6.18
C ASP A 230 -33.20 -21.55 5.99
N ASN A 231 -32.82 -20.30 6.19
CA ASN A 231 -33.68 -19.12 6.07
C ASN A 231 -33.44 -18.32 4.77
N LEU A 232 -32.73 -18.85 3.79
CA LEU A 232 -32.27 -18.10 2.61
C LEU A 232 -33.46 -17.54 1.78
N LYS A 233 -34.54 -18.33 1.64
CA LYS A 233 -35.69 -17.94 0.81
C LYS A 233 -36.32 -16.61 1.26
N PRO A 234 -36.72 -16.38 2.50
CA PRO A 234 -37.30 -15.10 2.93
C PRO A 234 -36.30 -13.93 2.80
N TRP A 235 -34.99 -14.16 2.98
CA TRP A 235 -33.99 -13.14 2.74
C TRP A 235 -33.91 -12.72 1.28
N VAL A 236 -33.82 -13.68 0.35
CA VAL A 236 -33.74 -13.40 -1.10
C VAL A 236 -35.03 -12.79 -1.63
N GLU A 237 -36.19 -13.25 -1.19
CA GLU A 237 -37.47 -12.64 -1.57
C GLU A 237 -37.56 -11.17 -1.14
N GLY A 238 -37.10 -10.85 0.08
CA GLY A 238 -37.00 -9.47 0.56
C GLY A 238 -35.97 -8.64 -0.24
N PHE A 239 -34.83 -9.18 -0.58
CA PHE A 239 -33.87 -8.50 -1.45
C PHE A 239 -34.47 -8.18 -2.84
N LEU A 240 -35.20 -9.09 -3.41
CA LEU A 240 -35.89 -8.85 -4.70
C LEU A 240 -36.96 -7.76 -4.60
N GLU A 241 -37.68 -7.64 -3.48
CA GLU A 241 -38.62 -6.54 -3.24
C GLU A 241 -37.89 -5.19 -3.06
N ILE A 242 -36.73 -5.18 -2.35
CA ILE A 242 -35.88 -3.98 -2.24
C ILE A 242 -35.41 -3.52 -3.61
N MET A 243 -34.98 -4.43 -4.49
CA MET A 243 -34.51 -4.08 -5.83
C MET A 243 -35.60 -3.39 -6.69
N LYS A 244 -36.85 -3.78 -6.52
CA LYS A 244 -38.03 -3.19 -7.23
C LYS A 244 -38.50 -1.89 -6.60
N MET A 245 -38.06 -1.58 -5.38
CA MET A 245 -38.58 -0.48 -4.59
C MET A 245 -38.17 0.87 -5.17
N ASP A 246 -39.09 1.84 -5.13
CA ASP A 246 -38.85 3.25 -5.38
C ASP A 246 -39.43 4.09 -4.24
N CYS A 247 -38.69 5.17 -3.87
CA CYS A 247 -39.06 6.07 -2.78
C CYS A 247 -38.92 7.54 -3.25
N PRO A 248 -39.84 8.06 -4.05
CA PRO A 248 -39.76 9.40 -4.62
C PRO A 248 -39.79 10.54 -3.57
N GLY A 249 -40.18 10.23 -2.32
CA GLY A 249 -40.21 11.20 -1.21
C GLY A 249 -38.86 11.52 -0.58
N ILE A 250 -37.74 10.90 -1.06
CA ILE A 250 -36.41 11.17 -0.57
C ILE A 250 -35.66 12.04 -1.56
N SER A 251 -35.26 13.23 -1.11
CA SER A 251 -34.38 14.12 -1.88
C SER A 251 -32.94 13.93 -1.44
N SER A 252 -32.03 13.78 -2.40
CA SER A 252 -30.58 13.83 -2.18
C SER A 252 -30.12 15.29 -2.16
N SER A 253 -29.27 15.65 -1.22
CA SER A 253 -28.53 16.91 -1.28
C SER A 253 -27.33 16.73 -2.20
N ALA A 254 -27.24 17.60 -3.23
CA ALA A 254 -26.03 17.77 -4.06
C ALA A 254 -25.38 16.50 -4.64
N GLY A 255 -26.19 15.52 -5.10
CA GLY A 255 -25.65 14.34 -5.83
C GLY A 255 -25.09 13.22 -4.92
N GLU A 256 -25.27 13.31 -3.61
CA GLU A 256 -24.90 12.21 -2.70
C GLU A 256 -25.89 11.05 -2.76
N PRO A 257 -25.42 9.78 -2.61
CA PRO A 257 -26.29 8.60 -2.56
C PRO A 257 -27.29 8.69 -1.40
N THR A 258 -28.51 8.26 -1.64
CA THR A 258 -29.52 8.06 -0.58
C THR A 258 -29.34 6.69 0.07
N PHE A 259 -29.92 6.45 1.26
CA PHE A 259 -29.93 5.12 1.87
C PHE A 259 -30.59 4.06 0.98
N LEU A 260 -31.49 4.43 0.07
CA LEU A 260 -32.05 3.50 -0.91
C LEU A 260 -31.00 3.09 -1.94
N ASP A 261 -30.20 4.06 -2.41
CA ASP A 261 -29.12 3.81 -3.36
C ASP A 261 -28.03 2.91 -2.75
N GLU A 262 -27.65 3.18 -1.48
CA GLU A 262 -26.71 2.33 -0.72
C GLU A 262 -27.27 0.94 -0.45
N LEU A 263 -28.54 0.83 -0.10
CA LEU A 263 -29.22 -0.44 0.15
C LEU A 263 -29.25 -1.33 -1.09
N LYS A 264 -29.60 -0.77 -2.26
CA LYS A 264 -29.57 -1.51 -3.51
C LYS A 264 -28.15 -1.90 -3.95
N LEU A 265 -27.16 -1.04 -3.67
CA LEU A 265 -25.74 -1.37 -3.86
C LEU A 265 -25.39 -2.61 -3.02
N GLU A 266 -25.65 -2.59 -1.71
CA GLU A 266 -25.32 -3.68 -0.80
C GLU A 266 -26.02 -4.99 -1.21
N VAL A 267 -27.28 -4.92 -1.68
CA VAL A 267 -28.01 -6.09 -2.20
C VAL A 267 -27.33 -6.65 -3.45
N CYS A 268 -26.86 -5.78 -4.37
CA CYS A 268 -26.09 -6.23 -5.54
C CYS A 268 -24.78 -6.92 -5.14
N GLU A 269 -24.06 -6.39 -4.13
CA GLU A 269 -22.85 -7.02 -3.59
C GLU A 269 -23.15 -8.39 -2.94
N ILE A 270 -24.26 -8.52 -2.20
CA ILE A 270 -24.71 -9.79 -1.66
C ILE A 270 -25.00 -10.80 -2.78
N PHE A 271 -25.72 -10.40 -3.81
CA PHE A 271 -25.98 -11.27 -4.97
C PHE A 271 -24.68 -11.70 -5.66
N THR A 272 -23.71 -10.78 -5.77
CA THR A 272 -22.37 -11.05 -6.31
C THR A 272 -21.63 -12.08 -5.46
N LEU A 273 -21.64 -11.92 -4.14
CA LEU A 273 -21.03 -12.86 -3.21
C LEU A 273 -21.62 -14.27 -3.36
N TYR A 274 -22.95 -14.37 -3.38
CA TYR A 274 -23.64 -15.65 -3.49
C TYR A 274 -23.40 -16.29 -4.86
N ALA A 275 -23.43 -15.52 -5.93
CA ALA A 275 -23.13 -16.02 -7.26
C ALA A 275 -21.69 -16.53 -7.42
N GLN A 276 -20.73 -15.97 -6.65
CA GLN A 276 -19.34 -16.41 -6.68
C GLN A 276 -19.06 -17.64 -5.80
N ARG A 277 -19.64 -17.70 -4.60
CA ARG A 277 -19.24 -18.64 -3.57
C ARG A 277 -20.30 -19.68 -3.18
N PHE A 278 -21.59 -19.35 -3.34
CA PHE A 278 -22.73 -20.14 -2.90
C PHE A 278 -23.72 -20.35 -4.05
N GLU A 279 -23.17 -20.82 -5.18
CA GLU A 279 -23.90 -20.94 -6.44
C GLU A 279 -25.06 -21.93 -6.36
N GLU A 280 -24.89 -23.05 -5.65
CA GLU A 280 -25.93 -24.10 -5.53
C GLU A 280 -27.14 -23.57 -4.79
N GLU A 281 -26.94 -22.84 -3.70
CA GLU A 281 -27.96 -22.33 -2.82
C GLU A 281 -28.77 -21.19 -3.47
N ILE A 282 -28.09 -20.31 -4.24
CA ILE A 282 -28.74 -19.16 -4.89
C ILE A 282 -29.40 -19.50 -6.24
N ASN A 283 -29.02 -20.61 -6.86
CA ASN A 283 -29.46 -20.99 -8.21
C ASN A 283 -30.98 -20.99 -8.40
N PRO A 284 -31.82 -21.45 -7.45
CA PRO A 284 -33.29 -21.41 -7.58
C PRO A 284 -33.87 -20.00 -7.79
N PHE A 285 -33.17 -18.97 -7.36
CA PHE A 285 -33.62 -17.58 -7.41
C PHE A 285 -32.95 -16.78 -8.54
N MET A 286 -31.93 -17.35 -9.20
CA MET A 286 -31.03 -16.62 -10.08
C MET A 286 -31.73 -15.95 -11.25
N GLN A 287 -32.76 -16.58 -11.82
CA GLN A 287 -33.55 -15.99 -12.89
C GLN A 287 -34.18 -14.65 -12.48
N ASN A 288 -34.79 -14.62 -11.29
CA ASN A 288 -35.42 -13.40 -10.76
C ASN A 288 -34.40 -12.34 -10.40
N ILE A 289 -33.24 -12.76 -9.90
CA ILE A 289 -32.12 -11.85 -9.54
C ILE A 289 -31.56 -11.19 -10.78
N ILE A 290 -31.22 -11.97 -11.82
CA ILE A 290 -30.72 -11.43 -13.10
C ILE A 290 -31.71 -10.43 -13.67
N GLN A 291 -33.01 -10.76 -13.67
CA GLN A 291 -34.05 -9.87 -14.17
C GLN A 291 -34.14 -8.57 -13.34
N ALA A 292 -34.07 -8.65 -12.02
CA ALA A 292 -34.14 -7.48 -11.14
C ALA A 292 -32.92 -6.57 -11.32
N VAL A 293 -31.70 -7.12 -11.38
CA VAL A 293 -30.46 -6.36 -11.60
C VAL A 293 -30.44 -5.75 -13.01
N TRP A 294 -30.90 -6.49 -14.03
CA TRP A 294 -31.04 -5.97 -15.38
C TRP A 294 -31.97 -4.76 -15.45
N GLN A 295 -33.16 -4.88 -14.85
CA GLN A 295 -34.14 -3.79 -14.80
C GLN A 295 -33.57 -2.57 -14.08
N LEU A 296 -32.84 -2.79 -13.00
CA LEU A 296 -32.17 -1.73 -12.24
C LEU A 296 -31.25 -0.92 -13.15
N VAL A 297 -30.33 -1.58 -13.87
CA VAL A 297 -29.34 -0.87 -14.72
C VAL A 297 -30.01 -0.13 -15.88
N VAL A 298 -31.00 -0.73 -16.53
CA VAL A 298 -31.70 -0.13 -17.67
C VAL A 298 -32.54 1.09 -17.26
N GLN A 299 -33.22 1.00 -16.07
CA GLN A 299 -34.12 2.06 -15.59
C GLN A 299 -33.41 3.19 -14.88
N THR A 300 -32.16 2.97 -14.35
CA THR A 300 -31.43 3.98 -13.59
C THR A 300 -30.93 5.10 -14.50
N GLY A 301 -31.10 6.35 -14.07
CA GLY A 301 -30.62 7.55 -14.72
C GLY A 301 -29.10 7.70 -14.69
N ASN A 302 -28.60 8.84 -15.19
CA ASN A 302 -27.17 9.09 -15.30
C ASN A 302 -26.58 9.92 -14.14
N GLU A 303 -27.40 10.22 -13.11
CA GLU A 303 -26.95 11.01 -11.95
C GLU A 303 -25.83 10.28 -11.19
N THR A 304 -24.87 11.06 -10.70
CA THR A 304 -23.65 10.56 -10.01
C THR A 304 -23.98 9.76 -8.75
N ARG A 305 -25.07 10.09 -8.05
CA ARG A 305 -25.51 9.38 -6.85
C ARG A 305 -25.74 7.87 -7.05
N PHE A 306 -26.05 7.47 -8.29
CA PHE A 306 -26.31 6.07 -8.62
C PHE A 306 -25.06 5.28 -9.02
N ASP A 307 -23.88 5.93 -9.08
CA ASP A 307 -22.68 5.30 -9.63
C ASP A 307 -22.30 4.02 -8.89
N GLY A 308 -22.26 4.05 -7.56
CA GLY A 308 -21.95 2.86 -6.77
C GLY A 308 -22.89 1.68 -7.04
N MET A 309 -24.18 1.95 -7.03
CA MET A 309 -25.22 0.95 -7.26
C MET A 309 -25.13 0.36 -8.69
N VAL A 310 -24.93 1.20 -9.70
CA VAL A 310 -24.80 0.74 -11.09
C VAL A 310 -23.52 -0.06 -11.28
N CYS A 311 -22.40 0.35 -10.66
CA CYS A 311 -21.15 -0.40 -10.72
C CYS A 311 -21.28 -1.80 -10.11
N ALA A 312 -21.89 -1.91 -8.92
CA ALA A 312 -22.15 -3.21 -8.28
C ALA A 312 -23.06 -4.11 -9.15
N ALA A 313 -24.06 -3.53 -9.80
CA ALA A 313 -24.93 -4.25 -10.73
C ALA A 313 -24.19 -4.71 -12.00
N LEU A 314 -23.32 -3.89 -12.58
CA LEU A 314 -22.46 -4.25 -13.72
C LEU A 314 -21.44 -5.33 -13.35
N GLU A 315 -20.89 -5.28 -12.13
CA GLU A 315 -19.99 -6.32 -11.62
C GLU A 315 -20.72 -7.67 -11.51
N PHE A 316 -21.93 -7.68 -10.93
CA PHE A 316 -22.76 -8.87 -10.86
C PHE A 316 -22.98 -9.47 -12.26
N LEU A 317 -23.41 -8.66 -13.24
CA LEU A 317 -23.62 -9.10 -14.63
C LEU A 317 -22.32 -9.64 -15.25
N SER A 318 -21.18 -9.01 -14.98
CA SER A 318 -19.85 -9.45 -15.45
C SER A 318 -19.43 -10.81 -14.91
N ILE A 319 -19.84 -11.16 -13.70
CA ILE A 319 -19.58 -12.45 -13.07
C ILE A 319 -20.51 -13.52 -13.62
N ILE A 320 -21.80 -13.22 -13.67
CA ILE A 320 -22.83 -14.17 -14.13
C ILE A 320 -22.63 -14.59 -15.58
N CYS A 321 -22.28 -13.64 -16.47
CA CYS A 321 -22.06 -13.96 -17.89
C CYS A 321 -20.90 -14.95 -18.12
N GLN A 322 -19.97 -15.09 -17.19
CA GLN A 322 -18.84 -16.02 -17.28
C GLN A 322 -19.18 -17.44 -16.78
N LYS A 323 -20.30 -17.60 -16.05
CA LYS A 323 -20.74 -18.88 -15.51
C LYS A 323 -21.48 -19.72 -16.54
N ASN A 324 -21.05 -20.96 -16.74
CA ASN A 324 -21.65 -21.87 -17.74
C ASN A 324 -23.14 -22.15 -17.49
N HIS A 325 -23.54 -22.27 -16.23
CA HIS A 325 -24.94 -22.57 -15.85
C HIS A 325 -25.92 -21.47 -16.28
N TYR A 326 -25.46 -20.25 -16.42
CA TYR A 326 -26.30 -19.06 -16.73
C TYR A 326 -26.15 -18.60 -18.18
N GLU A 327 -25.40 -19.33 -19.00
CA GLU A 327 -25.16 -18.98 -20.42
C GLU A 327 -26.44 -18.79 -21.20
N SER A 328 -27.47 -19.61 -20.93
CA SER A 328 -28.76 -19.55 -21.59
C SER A 328 -29.47 -18.20 -21.49
N TYR A 329 -29.20 -17.41 -20.45
CA TYR A 329 -29.79 -16.07 -20.30
C TYR A 329 -29.17 -15.01 -21.23
N PHE A 330 -27.98 -15.28 -21.79
CA PHE A 330 -27.24 -14.35 -22.65
C PHE A 330 -27.28 -14.72 -24.14
N VAL A 331 -27.60 -15.98 -24.49
CA VAL A 331 -27.53 -16.45 -25.89
C VAL A 331 -28.83 -16.27 -26.68
N GLY A 332 -29.86 -15.72 -26.05
CA GLY A 332 -31.13 -15.40 -26.73
C GLY A 332 -30.92 -14.41 -27.91
N GLU A 333 -31.78 -14.50 -28.90
CA GLU A 333 -31.72 -13.59 -30.07
C GLU A 333 -31.86 -12.12 -29.65
N GLY A 334 -30.90 -11.27 -30.06
CA GLY A 334 -30.85 -9.85 -29.70
C GLY A 334 -30.39 -9.51 -28.30
N VAL A 335 -30.24 -10.48 -27.36
CA VAL A 335 -29.84 -10.19 -25.96
C VAL A 335 -28.48 -9.54 -25.89
N LEU A 336 -27.46 -10.08 -26.54
CA LEU A 336 -26.12 -9.50 -26.57
C LEU A 336 -26.09 -8.10 -27.19
N GLN A 337 -26.93 -7.84 -28.20
CA GLN A 337 -27.05 -6.52 -28.81
C GLN A 337 -27.67 -5.53 -27.82
N THR A 338 -28.74 -5.91 -27.12
CA THR A 338 -29.37 -5.07 -26.08
C THR A 338 -28.42 -4.76 -24.96
N ILE A 339 -27.63 -5.77 -24.47
CA ILE A 339 -26.59 -5.55 -23.46
C ILE A 339 -25.55 -4.54 -23.95
N ALA A 340 -25.07 -4.71 -25.18
CA ALA A 340 -24.07 -3.82 -25.75
C ALA A 340 -24.56 -2.37 -25.86
N GLN A 341 -25.78 -2.16 -26.35
CA GLN A 341 -26.37 -0.82 -26.61
C GLN A 341 -26.92 -0.17 -25.32
N ASP A 342 -27.81 -0.86 -24.61
CA ASP A 342 -28.64 -0.26 -23.57
C ASP A 342 -27.96 -0.31 -22.19
N VAL A 343 -26.94 -1.20 -22.00
CA VAL A 343 -26.18 -1.32 -20.78
C VAL A 343 -24.77 -0.79 -20.96
N CYS A 344 -23.96 -1.38 -21.87
CA CYS A 344 -22.55 -1.02 -21.96
C CYS A 344 -22.38 0.40 -22.55
N VAL A 345 -22.88 0.69 -23.75
CA VAL A 345 -22.67 2.00 -24.41
C VAL A 345 -23.30 3.12 -23.58
N LYS A 346 -24.51 2.93 -23.04
CA LYS A 346 -25.17 3.91 -22.17
C LYS A 346 -24.28 4.37 -20.99
N ASN A 347 -23.54 3.43 -20.36
CA ASN A 347 -22.68 3.72 -19.21
C ASN A 347 -21.23 4.08 -19.60
N LEU A 348 -20.88 4.09 -20.90
CA LEU A 348 -19.59 4.55 -21.41
C LEU A 348 -19.56 6.06 -21.74
N HIS A 349 -20.71 6.69 -22.01
CA HIS A 349 -20.77 8.11 -22.32
C HIS A 349 -20.26 8.99 -21.17
N LEU A 350 -19.48 10.02 -21.52
CA LEU A 350 -19.11 11.09 -20.62
C LEU A 350 -20.34 11.94 -20.27
N ARG A 351 -20.44 12.32 -19.01
CA ARG A 351 -21.48 13.21 -18.51
C ARG A 351 -20.97 14.64 -18.43
N GLN A 352 -21.86 15.60 -18.22
CA GLN A 352 -21.47 17.00 -18.04
C GLN A 352 -20.51 17.19 -16.86
N GLU A 353 -20.75 16.50 -15.73
CA GLU A 353 -19.88 16.52 -14.55
C GLU A 353 -18.48 15.96 -14.83
N ASP A 354 -18.38 14.94 -15.69
CA ASP A 354 -17.10 14.38 -16.10
C ASP A 354 -16.30 15.39 -16.96
N LEU A 355 -17.02 16.16 -17.82
CA LEU A 355 -16.42 17.23 -18.63
C LEU A 355 -15.95 18.40 -17.78
N GLU A 356 -16.76 18.82 -16.82
CA GLU A 356 -16.39 19.87 -15.83
C GLU A 356 -15.17 19.44 -15.02
N MET A 357 -15.14 18.18 -14.56
CA MET A 357 -13.98 17.63 -13.87
C MET A 357 -12.72 17.58 -14.76
N PHE A 358 -12.88 17.25 -16.05
CA PHE A 358 -11.78 17.24 -17.03
C PHE A 358 -11.13 18.61 -17.16
N GLU A 359 -11.91 19.71 -17.11
CA GLU A 359 -11.42 21.08 -17.25
C GLU A 359 -10.93 21.65 -15.91
N ASP A 360 -11.70 21.48 -14.83
CA ASP A 360 -11.50 22.19 -13.57
C ASP A 360 -10.62 21.40 -12.58
N GLU A 361 -10.72 20.06 -12.58
CA GLU A 361 -10.05 19.16 -11.65
C GLU A 361 -9.24 18.05 -12.36
N PRO A 362 -8.27 18.41 -13.22
CA PRO A 362 -7.59 17.47 -14.09
C PRO A 362 -6.87 16.33 -13.37
N ILE A 363 -6.41 16.52 -12.12
CA ILE A 363 -5.74 15.48 -11.33
C ILE A 363 -6.77 14.43 -10.89
N GLU A 364 -7.92 14.86 -10.41
CA GLU A 364 -8.98 13.94 -9.98
C GLU A 364 -9.59 13.18 -11.15
N TYR A 365 -9.77 13.86 -12.30
CA TYR A 365 -10.20 13.17 -13.52
C TYR A 365 -9.21 12.08 -13.92
N MET A 366 -7.90 12.37 -13.92
CA MET A 366 -6.89 11.38 -14.29
C MET A 366 -6.80 10.22 -13.28
N LYS A 367 -6.97 10.47 -11.98
CA LYS A 367 -7.03 9.38 -11.00
C LYS A 367 -8.19 8.43 -11.30
N LYS A 368 -9.36 8.95 -11.60
CA LYS A 368 -10.53 8.15 -11.98
C LYS A 368 -10.33 7.40 -13.30
N ASP A 369 -9.75 8.05 -14.29
CA ASP A 369 -9.62 7.49 -15.64
C ASP A 369 -8.47 6.46 -15.78
N ILE A 370 -7.34 6.71 -15.12
CA ILE A 370 -6.08 5.95 -15.33
C ILE A 370 -5.75 5.03 -14.15
N GLU A 371 -5.78 5.54 -12.92
CA GLU A 371 -5.23 4.80 -11.77
C GLU A 371 -6.18 3.71 -11.28
N GLY A 372 -7.46 3.76 -11.68
CA GLY A 372 -8.46 2.77 -11.25
C GLY A 372 -8.62 2.73 -9.72
N THR A 373 -8.17 3.78 -9.04
CA THR A 373 -8.30 3.93 -7.58
C THR A 373 -9.76 3.96 -7.15
N ASP A 374 -10.64 4.44 -8.05
CA ASP A 374 -12.09 4.28 -7.93
C ASP A 374 -12.57 3.20 -8.90
N THR A 375 -12.57 1.97 -8.43
CA THR A 375 -13.24 0.83 -9.10
C THR A 375 -14.73 1.08 -9.34
N LEU A 376 -15.27 2.17 -8.83
CA LEU A 376 -16.68 2.52 -8.79
C LEU A 376 -17.13 3.49 -9.90
N THR A 377 -16.41 3.62 -11.03
CA THR A 377 -16.90 4.39 -12.16
C THR A 377 -17.75 3.53 -13.09
N ARG A 378 -18.88 4.05 -13.56
CA ARG A 378 -19.75 3.34 -14.52
C ARG A 378 -19.00 2.94 -15.79
N ARG A 379 -18.13 3.82 -16.29
CA ARG A 379 -17.30 3.55 -17.49
C ARG A 379 -16.43 2.32 -17.27
N ARG A 380 -15.78 2.22 -16.10
CA ARG A 380 -14.97 1.05 -15.75
C ARG A 380 -15.82 -0.22 -15.65
N GLY A 381 -16.94 -0.17 -14.94
CA GLY A 381 -17.87 -1.29 -14.84
C GLY A 381 -18.39 -1.76 -16.21
N ALA A 382 -18.72 -0.82 -17.10
CA ALA A 382 -19.14 -1.14 -18.47
C ALA A 382 -18.01 -1.76 -19.31
N ILE A 383 -16.78 -1.25 -19.22
CA ILE A 383 -15.59 -1.84 -19.86
C ILE A 383 -15.35 -3.27 -19.36
N ASP A 384 -15.44 -3.51 -18.07
CA ASP A 384 -15.23 -4.82 -17.48
C ASP A 384 -16.34 -5.81 -17.89
N LEU A 385 -17.59 -5.35 -18.02
CA LEU A 385 -18.68 -6.16 -18.56
C LEU A 385 -18.44 -6.51 -20.04
N VAL A 386 -18.01 -5.56 -20.87
CA VAL A 386 -17.64 -5.84 -22.28
C VAL A 386 -16.53 -6.87 -22.35
N ARG A 387 -15.49 -6.72 -21.54
CA ARG A 387 -14.37 -7.69 -21.44
C ARG A 387 -14.85 -9.08 -21.02
N ALA A 388 -15.73 -9.16 -20.03
CA ALA A 388 -16.30 -10.42 -19.53
C ALA A 388 -17.13 -11.11 -20.62
N LEU A 389 -17.98 -10.36 -21.32
CA LEU A 389 -18.79 -10.86 -22.43
C LEU A 389 -17.92 -11.29 -23.62
N CYS A 390 -16.87 -10.53 -23.97
CA CYS A 390 -15.93 -10.93 -25.03
C CYS A 390 -15.19 -12.23 -24.68
N ARG A 391 -14.79 -12.44 -23.41
CA ARG A 391 -14.14 -13.68 -22.98
C ARG A 391 -15.02 -14.92 -23.17
N LYS A 392 -16.33 -14.77 -22.99
CA LYS A 392 -17.28 -15.89 -23.04
C LYS A 392 -17.95 -16.04 -24.41
N PHE A 393 -18.29 -14.94 -25.09
CA PHE A 393 -19.12 -14.91 -26.29
C PHE A 393 -18.40 -14.25 -27.48
N GLU A 394 -17.06 -14.33 -27.57
CA GLU A 394 -16.23 -13.59 -28.56
C GLU A 394 -16.79 -13.68 -29.97
N GLU A 395 -17.06 -14.90 -30.48
CA GLU A 395 -17.54 -15.12 -31.86
C GLU A 395 -18.89 -14.47 -32.16
N ARG A 396 -19.78 -14.35 -31.17
CA ARG A 396 -21.13 -13.80 -31.34
C ARG A 396 -21.18 -12.30 -31.07
N LEU A 397 -20.43 -11.83 -30.10
CA LEU A 397 -20.48 -10.45 -29.66
C LEU A 397 -19.62 -9.51 -30.51
N VAL A 398 -18.45 -9.94 -30.99
CA VAL A 398 -17.54 -9.07 -31.73
C VAL A 398 -18.18 -8.54 -33.04
N PRO A 399 -18.91 -9.31 -33.85
CA PRO A 399 -19.64 -8.76 -34.99
C PRO A 399 -20.65 -7.67 -34.60
N VAL A 400 -21.35 -7.84 -33.49
CA VAL A 400 -22.29 -6.84 -32.96
C VAL A 400 -21.56 -5.56 -32.55
N LEU A 401 -20.47 -5.70 -31.80
CA LEU A 401 -19.65 -4.56 -31.37
C LEU A 401 -18.97 -3.87 -32.56
N ALA A 402 -18.55 -4.60 -33.58
CA ALA A 402 -17.97 -4.03 -34.80
C ALA A 402 -18.97 -3.16 -35.57
N GLN A 403 -20.22 -3.64 -35.73
CA GLN A 403 -21.31 -2.84 -36.34
C GLN A 403 -21.62 -1.60 -35.51
N LEU A 404 -21.63 -1.73 -34.20
CA LEU A 404 -21.87 -0.63 -33.26
C LEU A 404 -20.74 0.43 -33.33
N VAL A 405 -19.48 0.02 -33.33
CA VAL A 405 -18.32 0.89 -33.53
C VAL A 405 -18.41 1.62 -34.87
N GLN A 406 -18.75 0.91 -35.97
CA GLN A 406 -18.89 1.52 -37.26
C GLN A 406 -20.03 2.57 -37.30
N SER A 407 -21.16 2.29 -36.66
CA SER A 407 -22.27 3.24 -36.51
C SER A 407 -21.87 4.48 -35.70
N LEU A 408 -21.14 4.30 -34.58
CA LEU A 408 -20.69 5.40 -33.74
C LEU A 408 -19.62 6.29 -34.43
N CYS A 409 -18.81 5.72 -35.32
CA CYS A 409 -17.81 6.48 -36.09
C CYS A 409 -18.42 7.31 -37.25
N SER A 410 -19.65 7.02 -37.69
CA SER A 410 -20.21 7.59 -38.93
C SER A 410 -20.45 9.09 -38.87
N ASP A 411 -20.75 9.65 -37.69
CA ASP A 411 -21.17 11.04 -37.53
C ASP A 411 -20.02 12.03 -37.26
N GLY A 412 -18.82 11.52 -36.95
CA GLY A 412 -17.68 12.36 -36.56
C GLY A 412 -17.86 13.08 -35.22
N ASP A 413 -18.88 12.71 -34.43
CA ASP A 413 -19.14 13.25 -33.09
C ASP A 413 -18.09 12.74 -32.12
N TRP A 414 -17.33 13.66 -31.53
CA TRP A 414 -16.25 13.33 -30.61
C TRP A 414 -16.75 12.55 -29.38
N THR A 415 -17.96 12.77 -28.88
CA THR A 415 -18.54 12.04 -27.74
C THR A 415 -18.77 10.57 -28.07
N LYS A 416 -19.10 10.25 -29.29
CA LYS A 416 -19.22 8.88 -29.79
C LYS A 416 -17.86 8.25 -30.06
N LEU A 417 -16.89 9.04 -30.52
CA LEU A 417 -15.50 8.56 -30.73
C LEU A 417 -14.81 8.21 -29.41
N ASP A 418 -15.08 8.95 -28.31
CA ASP A 418 -14.62 8.61 -26.97
C ASP A 418 -15.15 7.22 -26.53
N VAL A 419 -16.46 6.95 -26.76
CA VAL A 419 -17.04 5.62 -26.50
C VAL A 419 -16.36 4.54 -27.34
N VAL A 420 -16.04 4.84 -28.61
CA VAL A 420 -15.33 3.92 -29.51
C VAL A 420 -13.94 3.57 -28.96
N TYR A 421 -13.19 4.53 -28.43
CA TYR A 421 -11.91 4.25 -27.79
C TYR A 421 -12.07 3.25 -26.63
N CYS A 422 -13.08 3.44 -25.79
CA CYS A 422 -13.37 2.52 -24.71
C CYS A 422 -13.72 1.11 -25.20
N LEU A 423 -14.62 1.00 -26.19
CA LEU A 423 -15.03 -0.28 -26.76
C LEU A 423 -13.87 -1.02 -27.42
N VAL A 424 -13.11 -0.35 -28.31
CA VAL A 424 -11.98 -0.96 -29.02
C VAL A 424 -10.91 -1.42 -28.04
N THR A 425 -10.61 -0.61 -27.01
CA THR A 425 -9.67 -0.99 -25.96
C THR A 425 -10.16 -2.22 -25.19
N ALA A 426 -11.45 -2.28 -24.85
CA ALA A 426 -12.03 -3.41 -24.13
C ALA A 426 -12.00 -4.71 -24.96
N ILE A 427 -12.35 -4.64 -26.26
CA ILE A 427 -12.38 -5.78 -27.16
C ILE A 427 -10.96 -6.29 -27.47
N ALA A 428 -10.00 -5.38 -27.67
CA ALA A 428 -8.64 -5.74 -28.02
C ALA A 428 -7.85 -6.35 -26.83
N SER A 429 -8.20 -6.02 -25.58
CA SER A 429 -7.50 -6.48 -24.38
C SER A 429 -8.00 -7.83 -23.90
N LYS A 430 -7.16 -8.89 -23.96
CA LYS A 430 -7.47 -10.18 -23.31
C LYS A 430 -6.93 -10.28 -21.88
N THR A 431 -5.66 -9.95 -21.69
CA THR A 431 -5.01 -9.92 -20.37
C THR A 431 -4.24 -8.62 -20.22
N GLU A 432 -4.29 -8.06 -19.03
CA GLU A 432 -3.66 -6.79 -18.69
C GLU A 432 -3.03 -6.86 -17.29
N THR A 433 -1.89 -6.20 -17.12
CA THR A 433 -1.26 -5.98 -15.81
C THR A 433 -0.91 -4.49 -15.66
N ALA A 434 -0.95 -3.98 -14.43
CA ALA A 434 -0.58 -2.58 -14.13
C ALA A 434 0.83 -2.24 -14.64
N LYS A 435 1.78 -3.21 -14.50
CA LYS A 435 3.17 -3.05 -14.93
C LYS A 435 3.34 -2.99 -16.44
N SER A 436 2.72 -3.90 -17.17
CA SER A 436 2.98 -4.10 -18.60
C SER A 436 1.89 -3.55 -19.52
N GLY A 437 0.76 -3.10 -18.97
CA GLY A 437 -0.43 -2.83 -19.77
C GLY A 437 -1.01 -4.14 -20.30
N VAL A 438 -1.55 -4.13 -21.49
CA VAL A 438 -2.07 -5.34 -22.15
C VAL A 438 -0.90 -6.29 -22.45
N THR A 439 -1.04 -7.55 -22.03
CA THR A 439 -0.05 -8.60 -22.23
C THR A 439 -0.46 -9.59 -23.32
N SER A 440 -1.75 -9.68 -23.62
CA SER A 440 -2.25 -10.43 -24.79
C SER A 440 -3.45 -9.74 -25.40
N THR A 441 -3.52 -9.75 -26.73
CA THR A 441 -4.58 -9.10 -27.51
C THR A 441 -5.51 -10.12 -28.18
N SER A 442 -6.72 -9.67 -28.52
CA SER A 442 -7.62 -10.40 -29.39
C SER A 442 -7.03 -10.45 -30.82
N GLN A 443 -7.19 -11.59 -31.49
CA GLN A 443 -6.78 -11.72 -32.89
C GLN A 443 -7.73 -11.00 -33.86
N LEU A 444 -8.86 -10.53 -33.37
CA LEU A 444 -9.92 -9.88 -34.19
C LEU A 444 -9.65 -8.39 -34.44
N ILE A 445 -8.78 -7.77 -33.64
CA ILE A 445 -8.40 -6.36 -33.79
C ILE A 445 -6.89 -6.25 -33.90
N ASN A 446 -6.41 -5.75 -35.03
CA ASN A 446 -5.00 -5.36 -35.13
C ASN A 446 -4.80 -3.96 -34.54
N VAL A 447 -4.11 -3.90 -33.40
CA VAL A 447 -3.86 -2.66 -32.65
C VAL A 447 -3.04 -1.65 -33.46
N ALA A 448 -2.07 -2.12 -34.24
CA ALA A 448 -1.25 -1.25 -35.08
C ALA A 448 -2.04 -0.64 -36.25
N ASP A 449 -2.92 -1.41 -36.87
CA ASP A 449 -3.81 -0.91 -37.94
C ASP A 449 -4.82 0.11 -37.41
N TYR A 450 -5.39 -0.14 -36.22
CA TYR A 450 -6.29 0.81 -35.57
C TYR A 450 -5.53 2.11 -35.19
N TYR A 451 -4.30 2.01 -34.72
CA TYR A 451 -3.45 3.18 -34.48
C TYR A 451 -3.28 3.98 -35.80
N ALA A 452 -2.87 3.34 -36.87
CA ALA A 452 -2.62 4.00 -38.15
C ALA A 452 -3.88 4.66 -38.75
N GLY A 453 -5.05 4.01 -38.60
CA GLY A 453 -6.31 4.45 -39.18
C GLY A 453 -7.02 5.57 -38.42
N GLN A 454 -6.93 5.55 -37.08
CA GLN A 454 -7.72 6.45 -36.21
C GLN A 454 -6.85 7.25 -35.23
N VAL A 455 -6.05 6.57 -34.42
CA VAL A 455 -5.34 7.18 -33.27
C VAL A 455 -4.31 8.21 -33.72
N ARG A 456 -3.53 7.88 -34.73
CA ARG A 456 -2.53 8.77 -35.35
C ARG A 456 -3.13 10.10 -35.82
N GLY A 457 -4.35 10.06 -36.40
CA GLY A 457 -5.06 11.25 -36.84
C GLY A 457 -5.30 12.24 -35.71
N HIS A 458 -5.80 11.78 -34.57
CA HIS A 458 -6.06 12.63 -33.42
C HIS A 458 -4.79 13.21 -32.77
N LEU A 459 -3.65 12.50 -32.80
CA LEU A 459 -2.38 12.99 -32.28
C LEU A 459 -1.65 13.95 -33.22
N SER A 460 -1.97 13.96 -34.53
CA SER A 460 -1.31 14.80 -35.53
C SER A 460 -2.01 16.12 -35.79
N THR A 461 -3.25 16.34 -35.29
CA THR A 461 -3.99 17.60 -35.40
C THR A 461 -3.38 18.70 -34.51
N ASN A 462 -3.91 19.93 -34.59
CA ASN A 462 -3.51 21.03 -33.72
C ASN A 462 -3.61 20.61 -32.25
N THR A 463 -2.64 21.05 -31.44
CA THR A 463 -2.51 20.65 -30.01
C THR A 463 -3.76 20.95 -29.17
N ASP A 464 -4.53 21.95 -29.52
CA ASP A 464 -5.71 22.40 -28.76
C ASP A 464 -7.04 21.91 -29.32
N ASP A 465 -7.04 21.13 -30.42
CA ASP A 465 -8.25 20.55 -30.98
C ASP A 465 -8.60 19.23 -30.30
N MET A 466 -9.86 19.02 -29.97
CA MET A 466 -10.41 17.75 -29.41
C MET A 466 -9.58 17.19 -28.25
N PRO A 467 -9.44 17.92 -27.12
CA PRO A 467 -8.52 17.53 -26.05
C PRO A 467 -8.84 16.17 -25.44
N ILE A 468 -10.11 15.76 -25.36
CA ILE A 468 -10.52 14.46 -24.83
C ILE A 468 -10.03 13.34 -25.74
N LEU A 469 -10.22 13.44 -27.08
CA LEU A 469 -9.75 12.40 -27.99
C LEU A 469 -8.22 12.28 -28.01
N LYS A 470 -7.48 13.36 -27.72
CA LYS A 470 -6.02 13.28 -27.54
C LYS A 470 -5.64 12.53 -26.27
N ALA A 471 -6.37 12.77 -25.17
CA ALA A 471 -6.19 12.02 -23.94
C ALA A 471 -6.47 10.52 -24.16
N ASP A 472 -7.58 10.18 -24.84
CA ASP A 472 -7.91 8.80 -25.20
C ASP A 472 -6.87 8.16 -26.11
N ALA A 473 -6.37 8.89 -27.10
CA ALA A 473 -5.31 8.43 -28.00
C ALA A 473 -4.02 8.09 -27.24
N LEU A 474 -3.60 8.94 -26.31
CA LEU A 474 -2.43 8.67 -25.44
C LEU A 474 -2.69 7.47 -24.53
N ARG A 475 -3.89 7.39 -23.91
CA ARG A 475 -4.28 6.26 -23.06
C ARG A 475 -4.30 4.94 -23.85
N PHE A 476 -4.80 4.93 -25.07
CA PHE A 476 -4.79 3.76 -25.95
C PHE A 476 -3.35 3.28 -26.20
N VAL A 477 -2.45 4.18 -26.61
CA VAL A 477 -1.05 3.81 -26.85
C VAL A 477 -0.36 3.29 -25.57
N VAL A 478 -0.59 3.92 -24.42
CA VAL A 478 -0.04 3.44 -23.14
C VAL A 478 -0.57 2.04 -22.80
N THR A 479 -1.85 1.78 -23.05
CA THR A 479 -2.48 0.47 -22.80
C THR A 479 -1.82 -0.63 -23.65
N PHE A 480 -1.57 -0.35 -24.93
CA PHE A 480 -1.01 -1.31 -25.88
C PHE A 480 0.49 -1.13 -26.17
N ARG A 481 1.23 -0.47 -25.28
CA ARG A 481 2.64 -0.09 -25.49
C ARG A 481 3.60 -1.23 -25.80
N ASN A 482 3.28 -2.46 -25.35
CA ASN A 482 4.09 -3.65 -25.61
C ASN A 482 3.71 -4.40 -26.89
N GLN A 483 2.61 -4.00 -27.56
CA GLN A 483 2.15 -4.54 -28.85
C GLN A 483 2.45 -3.61 -30.02
N LEU A 484 2.86 -2.38 -29.74
CA LEU A 484 3.17 -1.38 -30.76
C LEU A 484 4.69 -1.36 -31.04
N PRO A 485 5.11 -1.21 -32.31
CA PRO A 485 6.52 -1.13 -32.68
C PRO A 485 7.17 0.17 -32.17
N ALA A 486 8.51 0.15 -32.03
CA ALA A 486 9.29 1.26 -31.48
C ALA A 486 9.08 2.59 -32.25
N GLU A 487 8.91 2.53 -33.58
CA GLU A 487 8.69 3.70 -34.42
C GLU A 487 7.42 4.45 -34.05
N ILE A 488 6.33 3.71 -33.74
CA ILE A 488 5.08 4.29 -33.28
C ILE A 488 5.28 4.92 -31.89
N LEU A 489 5.98 4.26 -30.97
CA LEU A 489 6.23 4.80 -29.64
C LEU A 489 7.03 6.11 -29.70
N VAL A 490 8.05 6.20 -30.58
CA VAL A 490 8.82 7.44 -30.81
C VAL A 490 7.91 8.54 -31.37
N GLU A 491 7.05 8.23 -32.35
CA GLU A 491 6.09 9.19 -32.93
C GLU A 491 5.15 9.74 -31.84
N VAL A 492 4.67 8.86 -30.96
CA VAL A 492 3.78 9.27 -29.86
C VAL A 492 4.50 10.10 -28.81
N ILE A 493 5.77 9.82 -28.48
CA ILE A 493 6.57 10.66 -27.60
C ILE A 493 6.75 12.07 -28.21
N GLN A 494 6.99 12.17 -29.51
CA GLN A 494 7.08 13.48 -30.19
C GLN A 494 5.73 14.22 -30.18
N ALA A 495 4.61 13.50 -30.30
CA ALA A 495 3.28 14.09 -30.14
C ALA A 495 3.04 14.54 -28.69
N ALA A 496 3.43 13.74 -27.71
CA ALA A 496 3.35 14.08 -26.29
C ALA A 496 4.18 15.33 -25.96
N ASP A 497 5.40 15.46 -26.53
CA ASP A 497 6.23 16.66 -26.38
C ASP A 497 5.51 17.94 -26.87
N ARG A 498 4.84 17.86 -28.04
CA ARG A 498 3.99 18.98 -28.51
C ARG A 498 2.82 19.25 -27.58
N LEU A 499 2.15 18.22 -27.07
CA LEU A 499 0.99 18.36 -26.18
C LEU A 499 1.34 18.98 -24.81
N LEU A 500 2.58 18.90 -24.35
CA LEU A 500 3.07 19.63 -23.16
C LEU A 500 3.03 21.16 -23.37
N THR A 501 2.83 21.65 -24.60
CA THR A 501 2.68 23.09 -24.88
C THR A 501 1.23 23.53 -25.06
N SER A 502 0.25 22.63 -25.01
CA SER A 502 -1.19 22.91 -25.13
C SER A 502 -1.68 23.92 -24.08
N ARG A 503 -2.75 24.62 -24.39
CA ARG A 503 -3.46 25.46 -23.40
C ARG A 503 -4.19 24.64 -22.32
N PHE A 504 -4.52 23.38 -22.62
CA PHE A 504 -5.22 22.49 -21.70
C PHE A 504 -4.23 21.79 -20.77
N THR A 505 -4.23 22.14 -19.49
CA THR A 505 -3.28 21.59 -18.48
C THR A 505 -3.44 20.08 -18.27
N ILE A 506 -4.63 19.54 -18.50
CA ILE A 506 -4.87 18.09 -18.43
C ILE A 506 -4.07 17.34 -19.49
N LEU A 507 -3.91 17.88 -20.71
CA LEU A 507 -3.10 17.27 -21.75
C LEU A 507 -1.61 17.21 -21.38
N HIS A 508 -1.10 18.17 -20.58
CA HIS A 508 0.26 18.06 -20.02
C HIS A 508 0.40 16.82 -19.16
N LYS A 509 -0.62 16.50 -18.35
CA LYS A 509 -0.61 15.35 -17.45
C LYS A 509 -0.73 14.02 -18.21
N TYR A 510 -1.61 13.94 -19.22
CA TYR A 510 -1.71 12.76 -20.10
C TYR A 510 -0.45 12.55 -20.93
N ALA A 511 0.15 13.62 -21.45
CA ALA A 511 1.43 13.56 -22.16
C ALA A 511 2.56 13.06 -21.22
N ALA A 512 2.64 13.61 -20.01
CA ALA A 512 3.60 13.18 -19.00
C ALA A 512 3.39 11.69 -18.61
N TYR A 513 2.15 11.27 -18.41
CA TYR A 513 1.82 9.87 -18.15
C TYR A 513 2.25 8.95 -19.30
N ALA A 514 2.01 9.35 -20.55
CA ALA A 514 2.45 8.60 -21.71
C ALA A 514 3.98 8.50 -21.76
N ILE A 515 4.71 9.60 -21.55
CA ILE A 515 6.17 9.62 -21.50
C ILE A 515 6.69 8.68 -20.39
N ASP A 516 6.12 8.75 -19.16
CA ASP A 516 6.50 7.85 -18.06
C ASP A 516 6.38 6.38 -18.45
N LYS A 517 5.24 5.97 -19.06
CA LYS A 517 4.98 4.57 -19.37
C LYS A 517 5.71 4.06 -20.60
N LEU A 518 5.87 4.90 -21.63
CA LEU A 518 6.53 4.51 -22.86
C LEU A 518 8.05 4.36 -22.67
N LEU A 519 8.70 5.21 -21.85
CA LEU A 519 10.13 5.09 -21.54
C LEU A 519 10.47 3.90 -20.65
N LEU A 520 9.49 3.22 -20.06
CA LEU A 520 9.67 1.97 -19.31
C LEU A 520 9.62 0.72 -20.17
N VAL A 521 9.23 0.83 -21.45
CA VAL A 521 9.15 -0.33 -22.35
C VAL A 521 10.56 -0.87 -22.61
N LYS A 522 10.71 -2.19 -22.50
CA LYS A 522 11.96 -2.90 -22.67
C LYS A 522 11.97 -3.67 -23.98
N GLU A 523 13.17 -3.95 -24.48
CA GLU A 523 13.34 -4.90 -25.58
C GLU A 523 12.82 -6.29 -25.20
N PRO A 524 12.24 -7.05 -26.14
CA PRO A 524 11.73 -8.40 -25.86
C PRO A 524 12.79 -9.29 -25.19
N ASN A 525 12.41 -9.92 -24.08
CA ASN A 525 13.28 -10.80 -23.30
C ASN A 525 14.59 -10.16 -22.79
N SER A 526 14.61 -8.83 -22.65
CA SER A 526 15.76 -8.05 -22.18
C SER A 526 15.40 -7.14 -21.02
N THR A 527 16.38 -6.70 -20.28
CA THR A 527 16.26 -5.61 -19.30
C THR A 527 16.59 -4.25 -19.91
N THR A 528 17.03 -4.21 -21.19
CA THR A 528 17.42 -3.01 -21.90
C THR A 528 16.19 -2.17 -22.27
N PRO A 529 16.18 -0.84 -22.00
CA PRO A 529 15.11 0.03 -22.46
C PRO A 529 15.03 0.04 -24.00
N LEU A 530 13.79 -0.05 -24.53
CA LEU A 530 13.54 0.03 -25.97
C LEU A 530 13.82 1.43 -26.53
N LEU A 531 13.54 2.49 -25.73
CA LEU A 531 13.70 3.89 -26.11
C LEU A 531 14.88 4.50 -25.36
N THR A 532 15.81 5.11 -26.09
CA THR A 532 17.04 5.70 -25.55
C THR A 532 17.11 7.19 -25.87
N ALA A 533 18.02 7.93 -25.23
CA ALA A 533 18.27 9.35 -25.50
C ALA A 533 18.61 9.67 -26.96
N ARG A 534 19.07 8.68 -27.73
CA ARG A 534 19.42 8.87 -29.16
C ARG A 534 18.19 9.00 -30.06
N VAL A 535 17.06 8.40 -29.69
CA VAL A 535 15.83 8.38 -30.51
C VAL A 535 14.74 9.28 -29.94
N VAL A 536 14.87 9.69 -28.69
CA VAL A 536 13.88 10.51 -27.96
C VAL A 536 14.44 11.93 -27.79
N PRO A 537 13.66 13.00 -28.04
CA PRO A 537 14.11 14.39 -27.86
C PRO A 537 14.15 14.81 -26.39
N VAL A 538 15.04 14.17 -25.59
CA VAL A 538 15.07 14.29 -24.12
C VAL A 538 15.20 15.75 -23.67
N GLY A 539 16.02 16.56 -24.36
CA GLY A 539 16.20 17.98 -24.00
C GLY A 539 14.92 18.80 -24.15
N SER A 540 14.15 18.58 -25.24
CA SER A 540 12.84 19.22 -25.44
C SER A 540 11.83 18.78 -24.40
N LEU A 541 11.74 17.47 -24.16
CA LEU A 541 10.86 16.90 -23.16
C LEU A 541 11.10 17.48 -21.76
N LEU A 542 12.36 17.50 -21.31
CA LEU A 542 12.71 18.06 -20.00
C LEU A 542 12.36 19.54 -19.89
N ASN A 543 12.62 20.35 -20.94
CA ASN A 543 12.29 21.76 -20.95
C ASN A 543 10.76 21.97 -20.86
N ASN A 544 9.98 21.23 -21.64
CA ASN A 544 8.52 21.35 -21.66
C ASN A 544 7.86 20.81 -20.37
N LEU A 545 8.37 19.70 -19.82
CA LEU A 545 7.90 19.15 -18.55
C LEU A 545 8.16 20.10 -17.38
N VAL A 546 9.35 20.69 -17.32
CA VAL A 546 9.72 21.67 -16.30
C VAL A 546 8.86 22.94 -16.44
N ALA A 547 8.64 23.43 -17.66
CA ALA A 547 7.76 24.57 -17.92
C ALA A 547 6.30 24.28 -17.53
N GLY A 548 5.87 23.02 -17.53
CA GLY A 548 4.55 22.59 -17.10
C GLY A 548 4.23 22.98 -15.64
N PHE A 549 5.22 22.96 -14.76
CA PHE A 549 5.06 23.38 -13.35
C PHE A 549 4.82 24.89 -13.20
N ASP A 550 5.33 25.71 -14.12
CA ASP A 550 5.17 27.16 -14.08
C ASP A 550 3.83 27.61 -14.69
N LYS A 551 3.28 26.80 -15.62
CA LYS A 551 2.01 27.08 -16.31
C LYS A 551 0.78 26.75 -15.46
N ASP A 552 0.86 25.79 -14.57
CA ASP A 552 -0.25 25.33 -13.74
C ASP A 552 0.16 25.36 -12.26
N PRO A 553 -0.33 26.33 -11.45
CA PRO A 553 -0.05 26.36 -10.01
C PRO A 553 -0.48 25.08 -9.27
N LYS A 554 -1.52 24.40 -9.76
CA LYS A 554 -1.98 23.12 -9.19
C LYS A 554 -1.03 21.95 -9.60
N ALA A 555 -0.25 22.09 -10.67
CA ALA A 555 0.69 21.08 -11.10
C ALA A 555 1.91 20.91 -10.19
N GLN A 556 2.21 21.88 -9.32
CA GLN A 556 3.32 21.76 -8.36
C GLN A 556 3.22 20.53 -7.47
N ASN A 557 2.03 19.95 -7.32
CA ASN A 557 1.77 18.72 -6.59
C ASN A 557 1.40 17.53 -7.50
N SER A 558 1.58 17.65 -8.82
CA SER A 558 1.21 16.59 -9.76
C SER A 558 2.28 15.50 -9.82
N PRO A 559 1.97 14.24 -9.49
CA PRO A 559 2.94 13.14 -9.59
C PRO A 559 3.29 12.78 -11.05
N TYR A 560 2.45 13.12 -12.02
CA TYR A 560 2.63 12.71 -13.42
C TYR A 560 3.85 13.41 -14.06
N LEU A 561 3.95 14.74 -13.90
CA LEU A 561 5.08 15.50 -14.47
C LEU A 561 6.42 15.05 -13.89
N ILE A 562 6.50 14.87 -12.56
CA ILE A 562 7.75 14.46 -11.93
C ILE A 562 8.15 13.02 -12.28
N LYS A 563 7.19 12.11 -12.45
CA LYS A 563 7.47 10.75 -12.94
C LYS A 563 8.05 10.76 -14.35
N ALA A 564 7.48 11.57 -15.24
CA ALA A 564 8.01 11.73 -16.60
C ALA A 564 9.43 12.32 -16.61
N ILE A 565 9.70 13.32 -15.76
CA ILE A 565 11.05 13.87 -15.59
C ILE A 565 12.01 12.78 -15.09
N LEU A 566 11.61 11.99 -14.11
CA LEU A 566 12.41 10.86 -13.63
C LEU A 566 12.83 9.91 -14.78
N ARG A 567 11.87 9.54 -15.65
CA ARG A 567 12.17 8.65 -16.79
C ARG A 567 13.09 9.30 -17.79
N CYS A 568 12.88 10.58 -18.11
CA CYS A 568 13.78 11.34 -18.96
C CYS A 568 15.20 11.42 -18.38
N VAL A 569 15.32 11.68 -17.08
CA VAL A 569 16.63 11.70 -16.38
C VAL A 569 17.28 10.31 -16.37
N ALA A 570 16.49 9.24 -16.19
CA ALA A 570 17.00 7.87 -16.17
C ALA A 570 17.63 7.42 -17.49
N ILE A 571 17.19 7.96 -18.63
CA ILE A 571 17.75 7.65 -19.96
C ILE A 571 18.81 8.65 -20.43
N LEU A 572 19.19 9.68 -19.64
CA LEU A 572 20.25 10.64 -20.02
C LEU A 572 21.54 9.91 -20.38
N ASP A 573 22.15 10.36 -21.48
CA ASP A 573 23.52 10.03 -21.88
C ASP A 573 24.50 11.13 -21.45
N GLU A 574 25.80 10.95 -21.75
CA GLU A 574 26.83 11.91 -21.34
C GLU A 574 26.61 13.31 -21.93
N GLU A 575 26.08 13.41 -23.16
CA GLU A 575 25.84 14.68 -23.81
C GLU A 575 24.69 15.46 -23.16
N THR A 576 23.55 14.79 -22.93
CA THR A 576 22.37 15.41 -22.34
C THR A 576 22.54 15.63 -20.84
N ALA A 577 23.31 14.80 -20.14
CA ALA A 577 23.58 14.95 -18.70
C ALA A 577 24.39 16.24 -18.36
N ARG A 578 25.01 16.91 -19.36
CA ARG A 578 25.68 18.22 -19.15
C ARG A 578 24.72 19.32 -18.65
N HIS A 579 23.43 19.15 -18.86
CA HIS A 579 22.39 20.06 -18.31
C HIS A 579 21.97 19.72 -16.88
N GLY A 580 22.67 18.81 -16.20
CA GLY A 580 22.33 18.32 -14.86
C GLY A 580 22.17 19.41 -13.81
N GLN A 581 23.01 20.46 -13.82
CA GLN A 581 22.94 21.58 -12.88
C GLN A 581 21.63 22.38 -13.02
N GLN A 582 21.17 22.62 -14.26
CA GLN A 582 19.91 23.33 -14.51
C GLN A 582 18.71 22.52 -14.00
N ILE A 583 18.74 21.20 -14.25
CA ILE A 583 17.72 20.29 -13.76
C ILE A 583 17.74 20.26 -12.22
N ALA A 584 18.90 20.14 -11.59
CA ALA A 584 19.06 20.14 -10.14
C ALA A 584 18.54 21.44 -9.49
N SER A 585 18.86 22.59 -10.08
CA SER A 585 18.37 23.90 -9.60
C SER A 585 16.84 23.98 -9.63
N LYS A 586 16.19 23.48 -10.70
CA LYS A 586 14.74 23.47 -10.78
C LYS A 586 14.12 22.49 -9.78
N LEU A 587 14.67 21.29 -9.64
CA LEU A 587 14.22 20.31 -8.63
C LEU A 587 14.34 20.89 -7.21
N SER A 588 15.46 21.59 -6.91
CA SER A 588 15.66 22.28 -5.63
C SER A 588 14.59 23.35 -5.38
N SER A 589 14.19 24.10 -6.41
CA SER A 589 13.13 25.09 -6.29
C SER A 589 11.76 24.44 -5.99
N LEU A 590 11.46 23.28 -6.58
CA LEU A 590 10.23 22.53 -6.30
C LEU A 590 10.21 21.98 -4.87
N VAL A 591 11.33 21.47 -4.36
CA VAL A 591 11.41 21.04 -2.95
C VAL A 591 11.28 22.25 -2.02
N ALA A 592 11.92 23.37 -2.33
CA ALA A 592 11.78 24.61 -1.54
C ALA A 592 10.32 25.13 -1.52
N ALA A 593 9.54 24.89 -2.56
CA ALA A 593 8.10 25.14 -2.54
C ALA A 593 7.36 24.15 -1.63
N ALA A 594 7.69 22.87 -1.70
CA ALA A 594 7.11 21.83 -0.86
C ALA A 594 7.40 22.01 0.64
N THR A 595 8.53 22.65 1.02
CA THR A 595 8.82 22.99 2.44
C THR A 595 7.85 24.01 3.02
N LYS A 596 7.20 24.82 2.18
CA LYS A 596 6.28 25.89 2.62
C LYS A 596 4.82 25.45 2.64
N SER A 597 4.45 24.47 1.84
CA SER A 597 3.11 23.92 1.75
C SER A 597 3.19 22.42 1.62
N PRO A 598 2.42 21.63 2.38
CA PRO A 598 2.42 20.18 2.25
C PRO A 598 2.14 19.78 0.80
N ALA A 599 3.09 19.10 0.18
CA ALA A 599 2.94 18.52 -1.15
C ALA A 599 2.33 17.11 -1.06
N ASP A 600 1.79 16.63 -2.17
CA ASP A 600 1.40 15.22 -2.30
C ASP A 600 2.61 14.32 -2.00
N ALA A 601 2.39 13.27 -1.19
CA ALA A 601 3.47 12.39 -0.75
C ALA A 601 4.13 11.63 -1.91
N VAL A 602 3.34 11.25 -2.92
CA VAL A 602 3.83 10.58 -4.14
C VAL A 602 4.69 11.55 -4.96
N HIS A 603 4.22 12.78 -5.15
CA HIS A 603 5.01 13.82 -5.82
C HIS A 603 6.34 14.05 -5.11
N THR A 604 6.33 14.22 -3.79
CA THR A 604 7.52 14.43 -2.97
C THR A 604 8.50 13.27 -3.11
N HIS A 605 8.03 12.03 -3.03
CA HIS A 605 8.88 10.86 -3.20
C HIS A 605 9.58 10.84 -4.56
N PHE A 606 8.84 11.00 -5.65
CA PHE A 606 9.43 10.98 -7.00
C PHE A 606 10.33 12.17 -7.27
N LEU A 607 10.12 13.29 -6.62
CA LEU A 607 11.03 14.46 -6.68
C LEU A 607 12.40 14.11 -6.12
N PHE A 608 12.47 13.51 -4.92
CA PHE A 608 13.73 13.04 -4.33
C PHE A 608 14.34 11.86 -5.10
N GLU A 609 13.51 10.96 -5.63
CA GLU A 609 13.97 9.86 -6.50
C GLU A 609 14.65 10.41 -7.76
N THR A 610 14.07 11.44 -8.37
CA THR A 610 14.66 12.12 -9.55
C THR A 610 16.01 12.75 -9.21
N MET A 611 16.15 13.39 -8.05
CA MET A 611 17.42 13.92 -7.58
C MET A 611 18.48 12.81 -7.42
N CYS A 612 18.08 11.69 -6.83
CA CYS A 612 18.95 10.54 -6.64
C CYS A 612 19.51 10.01 -7.97
N VAL A 613 18.63 9.82 -8.97
CA VAL A 613 19.02 9.38 -10.31
C VAL A 613 19.91 10.41 -10.99
N LEU A 614 19.59 11.70 -10.89
CA LEU A 614 20.35 12.79 -11.47
C LEU A 614 21.79 12.82 -10.94
N ILE A 615 21.97 12.71 -9.61
CA ILE A 615 23.31 12.66 -9.00
C ILE A 615 24.13 11.51 -9.59
N LYS A 616 23.51 10.33 -9.72
CA LYS A 616 24.19 9.15 -10.29
C LYS A 616 24.54 9.32 -11.77
N LYS A 617 23.63 9.91 -12.56
CA LYS A 617 23.86 10.13 -14.00
C LYS A 617 24.94 11.18 -14.29
N THR A 618 25.18 12.08 -13.35
CA THR A 618 26.17 13.15 -13.51
C THR A 618 27.51 12.87 -12.80
N GLU A 619 27.58 11.84 -11.94
CA GLU A 619 28.75 11.61 -11.07
C GLU A 619 30.07 11.44 -11.81
N SER A 620 30.07 10.89 -13.03
CA SER A 620 31.27 10.70 -13.87
C SER A 620 31.64 11.94 -14.68
N LEU A 621 30.80 12.97 -14.74
CA LEU A 621 31.03 14.16 -15.54
C LEU A 621 31.94 15.18 -14.82
N PRO A 622 32.79 15.91 -15.53
CA PRO A 622 33.65 16.94 -14.92
C PRO A 622 32.88 18.03 -14.15
N GLN A 623 31.66 18.34 -14.60
CA GLN A 623 30.75 19.32 -13.97
C GLN A 623 29.60 18.64 -13.19
N GLY A 624 29.74 17.36 -12.88
CA GLY A 624 28.71 16.56 -12.26
C GLY A 624 28.58 16.71 -10.74
N ASN A 625 29.29 17.66 -10.14
CA ASN A 625 29.15 17.95 -8.72
C ASN A 625 27.91 18.84 -8.51
N LEU A 626 26.86 18.27 -7.87
CA LEU A 626 25.60 18.94 -7.57
C LEU A 626 25.51 19.41 -6.12
N ASP A 627 26.60 19.36 -5.37
CA ASP A 627 26.63 19.77 -3.96
C ASP A 627 26.21 21.23 -3.76
N ALA A 628 26.67 22.13 -4.66
CA ALA A 628 26.35 23.56 -4.56
C ALA A 628 24.84 23.85 -4.70
N GLU A 629 24.14 23.03 -5.48
CA GLU A 629 22.70 23.16 -5.73
C GLU A 629 21.85 22.46 -4.67
N LEU A 630 22.32 21.32 -4.11
CA LEU A 630 21.50 20.48 -3.26
C LEU A 630 21.80 20.64 -1.76
N MET A 631 23.04 20.92 -1.35
CA MET A 631 23.39 21.06 0.07
C MET A 631 22.64 22.20 0.78
N PRO A 632 22.45 23.41 0.21
CA PRO A 632 21.68 24.46 0.87
C PRO A 632 20.22 24.06 1.15
N LEU A 633 19.64 23.25 0.27
CA LEU A 633 18.29 22.72 0.44
C LEU A 633 18.24 21.71 1.61
N ILE A 634 19.19 20.78 1.66
CA ILE A 634 19.33 19.80 2.75
C ILE A 634 19.48 20.53 4.08
N GLU A 635 20.37 21.52 4.17
CA GLU A 635 20.56 22.34 5.35
C GLU A 635 19.29 23.07 5.79
N THR A 636 18.49 23.56 4.83
CA THR A 636 17.20 24.20 5.11
C THR A 636 16.21 23.21 5.69
N ILE A 637 16.07 22.01 5.13
CA ILE A 637 15.15 20.97 5.63
C ILE A 637 15.53 20.57 7.04
N LEU A 638 16.82 20.39 7.31
CA LEU A 638 17.31 19.94 8.61
C LEU A 638 17.23 21.05 9.67
N SER A 639 17.58 22.27 9.33
CA SER A 639 17.56 23.41 10.27
C SER A 639 16.13 23.86 10.65
N GLN A 640 15.17 23.69 9.73
CA GLN A 640 13.75 23.95 9.97
C GLN A 640 12.99 22.77 10.58
N ASP A 641 13.66 21.65 10.81
CA ASP A 641 13.12 20.42 11.38
C ASP A 641 11.83 19.93 10.66
N ILE A 642 11.85 19.90 9.32
CA ILE A 642 10.71 19.47 8.52
C ILE A 642 10.64 17.93 8.53
N ALA A 643 9.88 17.39 9.49
CA ALA A 643 9.86 15.98 9.84
C ALA A 643 9.67 15.03 8.65
N ASP A 644 8.75 15.34 7.74
CA ASP A 644 8.41 14.49 6.58
C ASP A 644 9.51 14.46 5.51
N LEU A 645 10.36 15.50 5.46
CA LEU A 645 11.42 15.61 4.46
C LEU A 645 12.81 15.19 4.97
N ILE A 646 13.02 15.14 6.28
CA ILE A 646 14.31 14.73 6.88
C ILE A 646 14.79 13.37 6.38
N PRO A 647 13.96 12.30 6.34
CA PRO A 647 14.40 11.00 5.83
C PRO A 647 14.88 11.03 4.38
N TYR A 648 14.27 11.87 3.54
CA TYR A 648 14.70 12.08 2.15
C TYR A 648 16.01 12.87 2.07
N ALA A 649 16.12 13.96 2.83
CA ALA A 649 17.34 14.77 2.89
C ALA A 649 18.55 13.94 3.29
N LEU A 650 18.40 13.05 4.28
CA LEU A 650 19.47 12.14 4.71
C LEU A 650 19.83 11.13 3.61
N GLN A 651 18.86 10.57 2.89
CA GLN A 651 19.12 9.66 1.77
C GLN A 651 19.90 10.37 0.64
N ILE A 652 19.48 11.58 0.26
CA ILE A 652 20.21 12.38 -0.75
C ILE A 652 21.62 12.72 -0.27
N THR A 653 21.80 13.07 1.02
CA THR A 653 23.14 13.29 1.61
C THR A 653 24.02 12.04 1.44
N GLY A 654 23.48 10.86 1.67
CA GLY A 654 24.21 9.59 1.46
C GLY A 654 24.62 9.37 -0.01
N VAL A 655 23.73 9.71 -0.96
CA VAL A 655 24.03 9.60 -2.41
C VAL A 655 25.09 10.63 -2.83
N LEU A 656 24.98 11.88 -2.39
CA LEU A 656 25.99 12.92 -2.65
C LEU A 656 27.35 12.55 -2.08
N LEU A 657 27.40 12.08 -0.84
CA LEU A 657 28.63 11.60 -0.18
C LEU A 657 29.26 10.45 -0.98
N SER A 658 28.46 9.46 -1.37
CA SER A 658 28.91 8.33 -2.20
C SER A 658 29.46 8.78 -3.55
N SER A 659 28.78 9.71 -4.23
CA SER A 659 29.23 10.31 -5.50
C SER A 659 30.51 11.12 -5.33
N SER A 660 30.63 11.90 -4.24
CA SER A 660 31.87 12.63 -3.90
C SER A 660 33.05 11.69 -3.70
N LEU A 661 32.85 10.57 -3.01
CA LEU A 661 33.86 9.54 -2.76
C LEU A 661 34.32 8.81 -4.03
N THR A 662 33.38 8.60 -4.98
CA THR A 662 33.74 8.05 -6.30
C THR A 662 34.71 8.97 -7.06
N ARG A 663 34.58 10.28 -6.91
CA ARG A 663 35.42 11.27 -7.56
C ARG A 663 36.76 11.51 -6.85
N SER A 664 36.75 11.65 -5.52
CA SER A 664 37.90 12.12 -4.73
C SER A 664 38.57 11.06 -3.86
N GLN A 665 37.89 9.93 -3.60
CA GLN A 665 38.28 8.87 -2.66
C GLN A 665 38.50 9.34 -1.21
N THR A 666 38.23 10.61 -0.90
CA THR A 666 38.33 11.21 0.43
C THR A 666 37.03 11.93 0.77
N VAL A 667 36.68 11.88 2.06
CA VAL A 667 35.47 12.58 2.54
C VAL A 667 35.80 14.08 2.64
N ASP A 668 34.97 14.89 1.96
CA ASP A 668 35.07 16.34 1.97
C ASP A 668 34.71 16.93 3.36
N GLN A 669 35.38 18.02 3.77
CA GLN A 669 35.22 18.65 5.08
C GLN A 669 33.76 19.04 5.40
N LYS A 670 33.00 19.44 4.37
CA LYS A 670 31.57 19.80 4.52
C LYS A 670 30.72 18.63 5.05
N TYR A 671 30.99 17.40 4.62
CA TYR A 671 30.30 16.21 5.13
C TYR A 671 30.77 15.85 6.55
N ILE A 672 32.04 16.04 6.85
CA ILE A 672 32.57 15.81 8.22
C ILE A 672 31.91 16.76 9.20
N SER A 673 31.71 18.02 8.86
CA SER A 673 31.02 19.00 9.72
C SER A 673 29.56 18.65 10.00
N PHE A 674 28.93 17.82 9.17
CA PHE A 674 27.57 17.32 9.38
C PHE A 674 27.48 16.15 10.39
N LEU A 675 28.57 15.46 10.65
CA LEU A 675 28.63 14.25 11.47
C LEU A 675 28.06 14.42 12.91
N PRO A 676 28.32 15.52 13.64
CA PRO A 676 27.75 15.72 14.97
C PRO A 676 26.20 15.80 14.97
N TYR A 677 25.62 16.44 13.97
CA TYR A 677 24.16 16.48 13.80
C TYR A 677 23.62 15.09 13.45
N LEU A 678 24.26 14.37 12.51
CA LEU A 678 23.89 13.03 12.08
C LEU A 678 23.84 12.04 13.26
N LEU A 679 24.70 12.21 14.26
CA LEU A 679 24.77 11.34 15.45
C LEU A 679 24.01 11.93 16.65
N SER A 680 23.24 13.04 16.49
CA SER A 680 22.48 13.61 17.60
C SER A 680 21.35 12.70 18.08
N THR A 681 21.09 12.70 19.38
CA THR A 681 20.03 11.84 19.98
C THR A 681 18.64 12.22 19.50
N GLU A 682 18.41 13.51 19.21
CA GLU A 682 17.15 14.05 18.71
C GLU A 682 16.82 13.49 17.32
N LEU A 683 17.80 13.43 16.43
CA LEU A 683 17.60 12.87 15.08
C LEU A 683 17.17 11.40 15.14
N TRP A 684 17.85 10.61 15.99
CA TRP A 684 17.59 9.18 16.13
C TRP A 684 16.35 8.88 16.98
N ALA A 685 15.77 9.85 17.70
CA ALA A 685 14.55 9.67 18.45
C ALA A 685 13.35 9.33 17.57
N ARG A 686 13.32 9.87 16.35
CA ARG A 686 12.28 9.61 15.37
C ARG A 686 12.61 8.33 14.57
N SER A 687 11.76 7.33 14.68
CA SER A 687 11.96 6.02 14.02
C SER A 687 12.09 6.13 12.50
N ALA A 688 11.39 7.09 11.87
CA ALA A 688 11.44 7.36 10.45
C ALA A 688 12.83 7.81 9.94
N ASN A 689 13.61 8.47 10.76
CA ASN A 689 14.94 8.94 10.39
C ASN A 689 16.00 7.82 10.44
N VAL A 690 15.77 6.80 11.29
CA VAL A 690 16.75 5.76 11.61
C VAL A 690 17.32 5.07 10.37
N PRO A 691 16.53 4.57 9.41
CA PRO A 691 17.07 3.86 8.25
C PRO A 691 17.98 4.74 7.40
N ALA A 692 17.57 6.00 7.18
CA ALA A 692 18.32 6.94 6.35
C ALA A 692 19.60 7.41 7.03
N ALA A 693 19.52 7.79 8.31
CA ALA A 693 20.68 8.17 9.11
C ALA A 693 21.71 7.04 9.17
N LEU A 694 21.24 5.81 9.36
CA LEU A 694 22.11 4.63 9.41
C LEU A 694 22.90 4.43 8.11
N THR A 695 22.26 4.57 6.94
CA THR A 695 22.93 4.43 5.65
C THR A 695 24.07 5.46 5.48
N VAL A 696 23.87 6.68 5.97
CA VAL A 696 24.92 7.71 5.93
C VAL A 696 26.06 7.36 6.90
N VAL A 697 25.72 6.90 8.11
CA VAL A 697 26.72 6.44 9.12
C VAL A 697 27.53 5.25 8.59
N GLU A 698 26.90 4.28 7.92
CA GLU A 698 27.58 3.15 7.29
C GLU A 698 28.61 3.63 6.25
N THR A 699 28.24 4.65 5.46
CA THR A 699 29.18 5.23 4.47
C THR A 699 30.38 5.87 5.17
N PHE A 700 30.16 6.63 6.24
CA PHE A 700 31.25 7.19 7.06
C PHE A 700 32.14 6.12 7.70
N LEU A 701 31.55 5.06 8.26
CA LEU A 701 32.30 3.95 8.85
C LEU A 701 33.11 3.18 7.81
N LYS A 702 32.65 3.11 6.56
CA LYS A 702 33.38 2.46 5.47
C LYS A 702 34.60 3.27 5.01
N TYR A 703 34.50 4.59 4.91
CA TYR A 703 35.50 5.44 4.26
C TYR A 703 36.37 6.29 5.21
N CYS A 704 35.87 6.59 6.41
CA CYS A 704 36.63 7.32 7.43
C CYS A 704 36.38 6.75 8.86
N PRO A 705 36.62 5.45 9.06
CA PRO A 705 36.32 4.77 10.33
C PRO A 705 37.07 5.34 11.53
N GLU A 706 38.36 5.71 11.35
CA GLU A 706 39.17 6.25 12.43
C GLU A 706 38.57 7.53 13.00
N LEU A 707 38.12 8.46 12.15
CA LEU A 707 37.49 9.71 12.60
C LEU A 707 36.21 9.43 13.40
N VAL A 708 35.31 8.61 12.84
CA VAL A 708 34.01 8.32 13.47
C VAL A 708 34.20 7.58 14.79
N MET A 709 35.02 6.53 14.82
CA MET A 709 35.17 5.67 16.00
C MET A 709 36.01 6.31 17.10
N ARG A 710 36.94 7.19 16.73
CA ARG A 710 37.75 7.91 17.73
C ARG A 710 36.99 9.06 18.38
N GLU A 711 36.24 9.84 17.61
CA GLU A 711 35.58 11.04 18.14
C GLU A 711 34.16 10.78 18.62
N HIS A 712 33.45 9.83 17.96
CA HIS A 712 32.02 9.56 18.19
C HIS A 712 31.69 8.09 18.50
N GLY A 713 32.69 7.22 18.70
CA GLY A 713 32.51 5.78 18.86
C GLY A 713 31.56 5.41 20.00
N ALA A 714 31.64 6.11 21.13
CA ALA A 714 30.75 5.89 22.29
C ALA A 714 29.27 6.16 21.90
N LEU A 715 29.01 7.22 21.12
CA LEU A 715 27.67 7.60 20.70
C LEU A 715 27.12 6.60 19.67
N VAL A 716 27.96 6.13 18.73
CA VAL A 716 27.60 5.07 17.77
C VAL A 716 27.22 3.78 18.52
N MET A 717 27.98 3.39 19.57
CA MET A 717 27.67 2.22 20.40
C MET A 717 26.39 2.41 21.23
N GLN A 718 26.08 3.63 21.65
CA GLN A 718 24.84 3.96 22.34
C GLN A 718 23.63 3.79 21.41
N HIS A 719 23.69 4.33 20.19
CA HIS A 719 22.64 4.15 19.19
C HIS A 719 22.43 2.67 18.84
N PHE A 720 23.52 1.92 18.64
CA PHE A 720 23.43 0.47 18.45
C PHE A 720 22.67 -0.21 19.59
N SER A 721 23.06 0.08 20.85
CA SER A 721 22.45 -0.56 22.04
C SER A 721 20.94 -0.27 22.12
N ARG A 722 20.55 0.97 21.81
CA ARG A 722 19.15 1.37 21.78
C ARG A 722 18.36 0.65 20.67
N LEU A 723 18.91 0.59 19.46
CA LEU A 723 18.25 -0.03 18.31
C LEU A 723 18.06 -1.53 18.53
N VAL A 724 19.09 -2.25 18.95
CA VAL A 724 19.01 -3.70 19.15
C VAL A 724 18.08 -4.08 20.30
N GLY A 725 17.91 -3.18 21.29
CA GLY A 725 16.95 -3.34 22.38
C GLY A 725 15.48 -3.14 21.98
N SER A 726 15.20 -2.44 20.88
CA SER A 726 13.86 -2.13 20.41
C SER A 726 13.26 -3.29 19.61
N LYS A 727 11.97 -3.62 19.84
CA LYS A 727 11.25 -4.67 19.07
C LYS A 727 10.99 -4.28 17.61
N SER A 728 10.79 -2.99 17.36
CA SER A 728 10.47 -2.46 16.02
C SER A 728 11.71 -2.08 15.20
N LEU A 729 12.82 -1.73 15.87
CA LEU A 729 14.02 -1.19 15.23
C LEU A 729 15.23 -2.14 15.26
N ASP A 730 15.08 -3.34 15.80
CA ASP A 730 16.17 -4.31 15.98
C ASP A 730 16.90 -4.67 14.67
N GLN A 731 16.20 -4.72 13.54
CA GLN A 731 16.83 -4.92 12.23
C GLN A 731 17.90 -3.86 11.90
N TYR A 732 17.64 -2.59 12.26
CA TYR A 732 18.58 -1.49 12.08
C TYR A 732 19.74 -1.56 13.11
N GLY A 733 19.47 -2.12 14.29
CA GLY A 733 20.51 -2.48 15.25
C GLY A 733 21.49 -3.49 14.68
N PHE A 734 21.02 -4.52 14.00
CA PHE A 734 21.89 -5.49 13.31
C PHE A 734 22.60 -4.89 12.10
N GLN A 735 21.96 -4.02 11.35
CA GLN A 735 22.60 -3.31 10.27
C GLN A 735 23.75 -2.43 10.79
N MET A 736 23.53 -1.68 11.86
CA MET A 736 24.58 -0.89 12.53
C MET A 736 25.71 -1.78 13.08
N ALA A 737 25.37 -2.93 13.71
CA ALA A 737 26.36 -3.88 14.18
C ALA A 737 27.23 -4.44 13.04
N ASN A 738 26.64 -4.69 11.87
CA ASN A 738 27.37 -5.12 10.68
C ASN A 738 28.36 -4.06 10.19
N ALA A 739 28.02 -2.77 10.31
CA ALA A 739 28.93 -1.67 9.95
C ALA A 739 30.02 -1.45 11.00
N ILE A 740 29.70 -1.65 12.27
CA ILE A 740 30.67 -1.53 13.39
C ILE A 740 31.66 -2.70 13.39
N LEU A 741 31.25 -3.91 13.06
CA LEU A 741 32.01 -5.15 13.19
C LEU A 741 33.43 -5.10 12.61
N PRO A 742 33.69 -4.57 11.41
CA PRO A 742 35.05 -4.47 10.85
C PRO A 742 35.99 -3.52 11.64
N VAL A 743 35.39 -2.49 12.29
CA VAL A 743 36.11 -1.35 12.86
C VAL A 743 35.92 -1.24 14.39
N VAL A 744 35.35 -2.25 15.01
CA VAL A 744 34.95 -2.24 16.44
C VAL A 744 36.14 -1.95 17.39
N GLU A 745 37.36 -2.34 17.02
CA GLU A 745 38.57 -2.14 17.79
C GLU A 745 39.05 -0.68 17.78
N MET A 746 38.56 0.13 16.83
CA MET A 746 38.89 1.55 16.76
C MET A 746 38.02 2.43 17.66
N VAL A 747 37.08 1.85 18.40
CA VAL A 747 36.19 2.58 19.31
C VAL A 747 36.99 3.09 20.50
N HIS A 748 37.06 4.41 20.66
CA HIS A 748 37.69 5.03 21.84
C HIS A 748 36.64 5.35 22.93
N GLY A 749 37.07 5.35 24.19
CA GLY A 749 36.24 5.72 25.34
C GLY A 749 35.22 4.65 25.78
N VAL A 750 35.30 3.44 25.21
CA VAL A 750 34.45 2.29 25.59
C VAL A 750 35.36 1.08 25.89
N GLU A 751 35.24 0.52 27.07
CA GLU A 751 35.97 -0.71 27.41
C GLU A 751 35.30 -1.92 26.75
N ASN A 752 36.13 -2.78 26.12
CA ASN A 752 35.68 -4.02 25.49
C ASN A 752 34.46 -3.87 24.56
N PRO A 753 34.52 -3.02 23.50
CA PRO A 753 33.36 -2.73 22.64
C PRO A 753 32.79 -3.97 21.97
N MET A 754 33.61 -4.98 21.66
CA MET A 754 33.14 -6.27 21.11
C MET A 754 32.26 -7.02 22.12
N THR A 755 32.65 -7.04 23.37
CA THR A 755 31.87 -7.68 24.45
C THR A 755 30.54 -6.97 24.67
N ILE A 756 30.52 -5.63 24.60
CA ILE A 756 29.27 -4.84 24.68
C ILE A 756 28.34 -5.17 23.52
N LEU A 757 28.89 -5.24 22.30
CA LEU A 757 28.13 -5.56 21.09
C LEU A 757 27.44 -6.93 21.22
N LEU A 758 28.15 -7.97 21.62
CA LEU A 758 27.59 -9.30 21.79
C LEU A 758 26.64 -9.39 22.99
N ASN A 759 26.97 -8.78 24.14
CA ASN A 759 26.13 -8.82 25.32
C ASN A 759 24.76 -8.16 25.13
N ASN A 760 24.66 -7.06 24.39
CA ASN A 760 23.38 -6.43 24.08
C ASN A 760 22.47 -7.37 23.27
N MET A 761 23.03 -8.09 22.30
CA MET A 761 22.30 -9.09 21.54
C MET A 761 21.86 -10.27 22.40
N PHE A 762 22.76 -10.81 23.25
CA PHE A 762 22.43 -11.92 24.17
C PHE A 762 21.34 -11.53 25.18
N ARG A 763 21.44 -10.34 25.79
CA ARG A 763 20.39 -9.82 26.67
C ARG A 763 19.05 -9.77 25.98
N ARG A 764 19.01 -9.29 24.72
CA ARG A 764 17.78 -9.22 23.94
C ARG A 764 17.17 -10.60 23.67
N VAL A 765 18.01 -11.64 23.37
CA VAL A 765 17.58 -13.04 23.26
C VAL A 765 16.96 -13.56 24.55
N GLN A 766 17.51 -13.17 25.72
CA GLN A 766 17.00 -13.61 27.03
C GLN A 766 15.63 -12.99 27.36
N PHE A 767 15.42 -11.71 27.02
CA PHE A 767 14.21 -10.99 27.42
C PHE A 767 13.05 -11.15 26.44
N SER A 768 13.31 -11.25 25.12
CA SER A 768 12.26 -11.34 24.13
C SER A 768 12.78 -11.93 22.81
N LYS A 769 12.50 -13.18 22.56
CA LYS A 769 12.76 -13.85 21.28
C LYS A 769 11.64 -13.54 20.30
N THR A 770 11.96 -12.89 19.17
CA THR A 770 11.07 -12.82 18.03
C THR A 770 11.70 -13.55 16.84
N PRO A 771 10.94 -14.23 15.96
CA PRO A 771 11.49 -14.92 14.79
C PRO A 771 12.35 -14.00 13.92
N LYS A 772 11.92 -12.74 13.74
CA LYS A 772 12.65 -11.71 13.01
C LYS A 772 14.00 -11.40 13.64
N PHE A 773 14.05 -11.21 14.96
CA PHE A 773 15.29 -10.97 15.68
C PHE A 773 16.25 -12.15 15.55
N MET A 774 15.75 -13.39 15.74
CA MET A 774 16.58 -14.59 15.65
C MET A 774 17.17 -14.79 14.24
N LYS A 775 16.39 -14.46 13.19
CA LYS A 775 16.91 -14.44 11.83
C LYS A 775 18.12 -13.52 11.68
N HIS A 776 17.96 -12.25 12.06
CA HIS A 776 19.03 -11.26 11.95
C HIS A 776 20.23 -11.61 12.83
N PHE A 777 19.99 -12.22 13.98
CA PHE A 777 21.06 -12.64 14.87
C PHE A 777 21.89 -13.79 14.30
N VAL A 778 21.26 -14.83 13.74
CA VAL A 778 21.98 -15.92 13.07
C VAL A 778 22.77 -15.40 11.86
N VAL A 779 22.17 -14.54 11.04
CA VAL A 779 22.85 -13.90 9.90
C VAL A 779 24.06 -13.08 10.36
N PHE A 780 23.91 -12.30 11.46
CA PHE A 780 25.02 -11.52 12.03
C PHE A 780 26.18 -12.40 12.52
N LEU A 781 25.89 -13.50 13.23
CA LEU A 781 26.94 -14.42 13.70
C LEU A 781 27.69 -15.05 12.51
N CYS A 782 26.98 -15.43 11.46
CA CYS A 782 27.60 -15.94 10.24
C CYS A 782 28.44 -14.87 9.54
N ARG A 783 27.93 -13.62 9.47
CA ARG A 783 28.69 -12.48 8.95
C ARG A 783 29.93 -12.20 9.79
N PHE A 784 29.85 -12.31 11.10
CA PHE A 784 31.01 -12.19 11.99
C PHE A 784 32.08 -13.22 11.62
N ALA A 785 31.71 -14.50 11.47
CA ALA A 785 32.63 -15.56 11.06
C ALA A 785 33.28 -15.32 9.69
N ILE A 786 32.60 -14.58 8.79
CA ILE A 786 33.13 -14.20 7.47
C ILE A 786 34.11 -13.02 7.60
N VAL A 787 33.72 -11.95 8.30
CA VAL A 787 34.44 -10.67 8.33
C VAL A 787 35.67 -10.71 9.25
N ARG A 788 35.54 -11.37 10.43
CA ARG A 788 36.60 -11.39 11.47
C ARG A 788 37.22 -12.77 11.65
N GLY A 789 36.65 -13.79 11.01
CA GLY A 789 37.06 -15.19 11.15
C GLY A 789 36.27 -15.94 12.22
N ALA A 790 36.04 -17.22 11.96
CA ALA A 790 35.21 -18.08 12.82
C ALA A 790 35.86 -18.37 14.17
N GLU A 791 37.21 -18.52 14.20
CA GLU A 791 37.96 -18.71 15.46
C GLU A 791 37.89 -17.45 16.33
N HIS A 792 37.91 -16.25 15.74
CA HIS A 792 37.77 -14.99 16.47
C HIS A 792 36.35 -14.84 17.09
N LEU A 793 35.31 -15.22 16.35
CA LEU A 793 33.96 -15.30 16.87
C LEU A 793 33.88 -16.23 18.08
N ALA A 794 34.43 -17.46 17.97
CA ALA A 794 34.43 -18.43 19.07
C ALA A 794 35.14 -17.88 20.31
N LYS A 795 36.33 -17.32 20.15
CA LYS A 795 37.09 -16.68 21.23
C LYS A 795 36.35 -15.52 21.89
N SER A 796 35.72 -14.66 21.10
CA SER A 796 34.96 -13.51 21.60
C SER A 796 33.75 -13.94 22.43
N VAL A 797 33.04 -15.00 22.01
CA VAL A 797 31.91 -15.55 22.75
C VAL A 797 32.37 -16.28 24.03
N GLU A 798 33.45 -17.10 23.94
CA GLU A 798 34.03 -17.80 25.09
C GLU A 798 34.61 -16.85 26.13
N ALA A 799 35.10 -15.67 25.75
CA ALA A 799 35.55 -14.63 26.65
C ALA A 799 34.43 -14.03 27.53
N ILE A 800 33.16 -14.11 27.08
CA ILE A 800 32.01 -13.68 27.88
C ILE A 800 31.67 -14.72 28.94
N GLN A 801 31.63 -16.00 28.55
CA GLN A 801 31.39 -17.12 29.45
C GLN A 801 31.93 -18.41 28.81
N THR A 802 32.70 -19.19 29.53
CA THR A 802 33.25 -20.49 29.10
C THR A 802 32.10 -21.44 28.72
N GLY A 803 32.20 -22.09 27.58
CA GLY A 803 31.15 -23.00 27.04
C GLY A 803 29.99 -22.31 26.34
N MET A 804 30.01 -20.99 26.29
CA MET A 804 28.90 -20.21 25.68
C MET A 804 28.84 -20.39 24.18
N PHE A 805 29.94 -20.56 23.45
CA PHE A 805 29.95 -20.76 22.02
C PHE A 805 29.26 -22.06 21.62
N ARG A 806 29.50 -23.14 22.33
CA ARG A 806 28.81 -24.42 22.12
C ARG A 806 27.30 -24.29 22.34
N MET A 807 26.91 -23.60 23.44
CA MET A 807 25.50 -23.33 23.72
C MET A 807 24.85 -22.44 22.62
N LEU A 808 25.60 -21.47 22.12
CA LEU A 808 25.14 -20.60 21.00
C LEU A 808 24.89 -21.43 19.73
N LEU A 809 25.81 -22.36 19.40
CA LEU A 809 25.61 -23.26 18.25
C LEU A 809 24.38 -24.13 18.43
N GLU A 810 24.22 -24.79 19.56
CA GLU A 810 23.13 -25.74 19.84
C GLU A 810 21.77 -25.04 19.97
N LYS A 811 21.66 -24.00 20.80
CA LYS A 811 20.37 -23.39 21.19
C LYS A 811 19.94 -22.23 20.33
N VAL A 812 20.86 -21.67 19.51
CA VAL A 812 20.56 -20.53 18.64
C VAL A 812 20.71 -20.94 17.19
N ILE A 813 21.91 -21.26 16.70
CA ILE A 813 22.11 -21.44 15.27
C ILE A 813 21.40 -22.71 14.79
N VAL A 814 21.73 -23.88 15.32
CA VAL A 814 21.16 -25.17 14.89
C VAL A 814 19.64 -25.20 15.12
N ALA A 815 19.19 -24.74 16.27
CA ALA A 815 17.76 -24.72 16.61
C ALA A 815 16.93 -23.84 15.68
N GLU A 816 17.50 -22.74 15.19
CA GLU A 816 16.76 -21.79 14.34
C GLU A 816 16.87 -22.11 12.84
N LEU A 817 17.87 -22.86 12.38
CA LEU A 817 18.04 -23.15 10.92
C LEU A 817 16.77 -23.71 10.25
N ALA A 818 16.01 -24.55 10.95
CA ALA A 818 14.75 -25.09 10.44
C ALA A 818 13.65 -24.03 10.37
N ASN A 819 13.58 -23.15 11.36
CA ASN A 819 12.58 -22.06 11.44
C ASN A 819 12.84 -20.98 10.38
N LEU A 820 14.09 -20.81 9.97
CA LEU A 820 14.51 -19.77 9.03
C LEU A 820 14.25 -20.11 7.56
N GLN A 821 13.88 -21.34 7.22
CA GLN A 821 13.73 -21.79 5.83
C GLN A 821 12.79 -20.91 5.00
N ASN A 822 11.68 -20.47 5.58
CA ASN A 822 10.68 -19.63 4.91
C ASN A 822 10.88 -18.11 5.10
N MET A 823 11.88 -17.71 5.89
CA MET A 823 12.10 -16.32 6.29
C MET A 823 13.37 -15.69 5.70
N THR A 824 14.22 -16.49 5.06
CA THR A 824 15.53 -16.05 4.55
C THR A 824 15.49 -15.67 3.08
N THR A 825 16.13 -14.53 2.76
CA THR A 825 16.42 -14.11 1.40
C THR A 825 17.59 -14.91 0.81
N LEU A 826 17.82 -14.78 -0.49
CA LEU A 826 18.99 -15.42 -1.13
C LEU A 826 20.32 -14.93 -0.53
N ASP A 827 20.42 -13.64 -0.19
CA ASP A 827 21.61 -13.05 0.44
C ASP A 827 21.80 -13.55 1.88
N ASP A 828 20.69 -13.73 2.63
CA ASP A 828 20.74 -14.34 3.96
C ASP A 828 21.28 -15.76 3.89
N LYS A 829 20.76 -16.59 2.98
CA LYS A 829 21.20 -17.97 2.78
C LYS A 829 22.67 -18.07 2.37
N ARG A 830 23.09 -17.20 1.46
CA ARG A 830 24.49 -17.08 1.06
C ARG A 830 25.39 -16.75 2.25
N THR A 831 25.01 -15.77 3.04
CA THR A 831 25.76 -15.35 4.24
C THR A 831 25.82 -16.48 5.26
N ILE A 832 24.69 -17.15 5.52
CA ILE A 832 24.65 -18.29 6.46
C ILE A 832 25.53 -19.45 5.96
N ALA A 833 25.42 -19.82 4.69
CA ALA A 833 26.18 -20.92 4.12
C ALA A 833 27.70 -20.68 4.19
N ILE A 834 28.18 -19.47 3.83
CA ILE A 834 29.60 -19.13 3.86
C ILE A 834 30.08 -19.04 5.32
N GLY A 835 29.31 -18.39 6.21
CA GLY A 835 29.67 -18.23 7.62
C GLY A 835 29.75 -19.59 8.35
N VAL A 836 28.78 -20.48 8.11
CA VAL A 836 28.80 -21.84 8.67
C VAL A 836 29.96 -22.63 8.08
N ALA A 837 30.23 -22.54 6.78
CA ALA A 837 31.39 -23.19 6.16
C ALA A 837 32.71 -22.77 6.86
N ASN A 838 32.88 -21.48 7.15
CA ASN A 838 34.04 -20.99 7.89
C ASN A 838 34.06 -21.51 9.34
N MET A 839 32.92 -21.59 10.02
CA MET A 839 32.87 -22.18 11.38
C MET A 839 33.26 -23.66 11.36
N LEU A 840 32.80 -24.43 10.41
CA LEU A 840 33.14 -25.83 10.23
C LEU A 840 34.60 -26.02 9.83
N ALA A 841 35.19 -25.08 9.09
CA ALA A 841 36.58 -25.13 8.65
C ALA A 841 37.56 -24.68 9.74
N ASP A 842 37.37 -23.50 10.35
CA ASP A 842 38.40 -22.83 11.11
C ASP A 842 38.17 -22.86 12.63
N ALA A 843 36.92 -23.16 13.08
CA ALA A 843 36.58 -23.22 14.50
C ALA A 843 36.25 -24.65 14.99
N THR A 844 36.78 -25.68 14.36
CA THR A 844 36.44 -27.10 14.59
C THR A 844 36.56 -27.52 16.07
N ASN A 845 37.58 -27.01 16.79
CA ASN A 845 37.79 -27.32 18.19
C ASN A 845 36.66 -26.80 19.11
N TYR A 846 35.95 -25.77 18.69
CA TYR A 846 34.81 -25.16 19.37
C TYR A 846 33.48 -25.72 18.94
N VAL A 847 33.37 -26.16 17.67
CA VAL A 847 32.14 -26.73 17.08
C VAL A 847 31.83 -28.10 17.67
N GLY A 848 32.85 -28.98 17.83
CA GLY A 848 32.70 -30.29 18.45
C GLY A 848 31.60 -31.16 17.87
N ASP A 849 30.70 -31.65 18.73
CA ASP A 849 29.56 -32.52 18.38
C ASP A 849 28.46 -31.83 17.56
N GLN A 850 28.46 -30.47 17.51
CA GLN A 850 27.52 -29.72 16.71
C GLN A 850 27.86 -29.67 15.20
N TYR A 851 28.98 -30.28 14.78
CA TYR A 851 29.42 -30.30 13.40
C TYR A 851 28.37 -30.86 12.43
N GLY A 852 27.88 -32.10 12.73
CA GLY A 852 26.84 -32.76 11.91
C GLY A 852 25.53 -31.98 11.84
N PRO A 853 24.90 -31.64 12.99
CA PRO A 853 23.68 -30.86 13.02
C PRO A 853 23.78 -29.52 12.27
N LEU A 854 24.91 -28.81 12.42
CA LEU A 854 25.13 -27.52 11.76
C LEU A 854 25.26 -27.66 10.23
N ALA A 855 26.01 -28.69 9.76
CA ALA A 855 26.14 -28.96 8.34
C ALA A 855 24.80 -29.35 7.68
N VAL A 856 24.06 -30.25 8.35
CA VAL A 856 22.73 -30.72 7.85
C VAL A 856 21.71 -29.61 7.82
N GLY A 857 21.55 -28.90 8.92
CA GLY A 857 20.56 -27.79 8.99
C GLY A 857 20.83 -26.70 7.96
N THR A 858 22.13 -26.38 7.72
CA THR A 858 22.51 -25.37 6.72
C THR A 858 22.25 -25.88 5.30
N ALA A 859 22.54 -27.14 5.00
CA ALA A 859 22.25 -27.72 3.69
C ALA A 859 20.73 -27.72 3.40
N GLN A 860 19.91 -28.07 4.40
CA GLN A 860 18.45 -28.02 4.28
C GLN A 860 17.95 -26.58 4.06
N LEU A 861 18.49 -25.60 4.78
CA LEU A 861 18.15 -24.18 4.61
C LEU A 861 18.46 -23.69 3.18
N VAL A 862 19.61 -24.08 2.64
CA VAL A 862 20.06 -23.67 1.31
C VAL A 862 19.18 -24.24 0.19
N GLU A 863 18.61 -25.43 0.38
CA GLU A 863 17.67 -26.06 -0.58
C GLU A 863 16.23 -25.58 -0.46
N ALA A 864 15.85 -25.05 0.68
CA ALA A 864 14.49 -24.51 0.87
C ALA A 864 14.21 -23.34 -0.10
N PRO A 865 12.96 -23.11 -0.53
CA PRO A 865 12.58 -21.93 -1.31
C PRO A 865 13.01 -20.63 -0.60
N SER A 866 13.45 -19.63 -1.34
CA SER A 866 13.81 -18.32 -0.77
C SER A 866 12.58 -17.45 -0.60
N ALA A 867 12.55 -16.65 0.44
CA ALA A 867 11.50 -15.64 0.64
C ALA A 867 11.43 -14.61 -0.52
N SER A 868 12.51 -14.50 -1.30
CA SER A 868 12.63 -13.60 -2.47
C SER A 868 12.31 -14.27 -3.81
N ASP A 869 11.83 -15.53 -3.85
CA ASP A 869 11.27 -16.12 -5.07
C ASP A 869 9.93 -15.49 -5.47
N ARG A 870 9.42 -14.56 -4.67
CA ARG A 870 8.45 -13.57 -5.15
C ARG A 870 9.18 -12.63 -6.13
N PRO A 871 8.63 -12.40 -7.33
CA PRO A 871 9.23 -11.46 -8.27
C PRO A 871 9.49 -10.15 -7.53
N LEU A 872 10.71 -9.62 -7.68
CA LEU A 872 11.05 -8.29 -7.15
C LEU A 872 9.99 -7.34 -7.69
N LEU A 873 9.17 -6.82 -6.80
CA LEU A 873 8.20 -5.79 -7.14
C LEU A 873 8.99 -4.63 -7.76
N SER A 874 8.47 -4.05 -8.83
CA SER A 874 9.04 -2.79 -9.32
C SER A 874 8.93 -1.74 -8.20
N PRO A 875 9.74 -0.68 -8.20
CA PRO A 875 9.60 0.40 -7.23
C PRO A 875 8.16 0.92 -7.12
N GLU A 876 7.41 0.88 -8.20
CA GLU A 876 6.01 1.29 -8.28
C GLU A 876 5.05 0.24 -7.70
N GLU A 877 5.34 -1.05 -7.90
CA GLU A 877 4.57 -2.15 -7.29
C GLU A 877 4.85 -2.27 -5.80
N GLU A 878 6.08 -1.99 -5.36
CA GLU A 878 6.47 -1.93 -3.95
C GLU A 878 5.75 -0.76 -3.26
N GLN A 879 5.66 0.40 -3.93
CA GLN A 879 4.84 1.53 -3.49
C GLN A 879 3.34 1.22 -3.51
N ALA A 880 2.82 0.64 -4.58
CA ALA A 880 1.40 0.26 -4.66
C ALA A 880 1.03 -0.77 -3.59
N SER A 881 1.94 -1.70 -3.26
CA SER A 881 1.73 -2.65 -2.16
C SER A 881 1.76 -1.98 -0.78
N MET A 882 2.58 -0.95 -0.60
CA MET A 882 2.57 -0.11 0.61
C MET A 882 1.27 0.72 0.74
N TYR A 883 0.76 1.24 -0.37
CA TYR A 883 -0.53 1.97 -0.41
C TYR A 883 -1.74 1.06 -0.19
N ASN A 884 -1.72 -0.16 -0.74
CA ASN A 884 -2.85 -1.09 -0.66
C ASN A 884 -2.91 -1.85 0.67
N ALA A 885 -1.81 -1.88 1.45
CA ALA A 885 -1.78 -2.67 2.67
C ALA A 885 -2.60 -2.09 3.82
N GLU A 886 -2.79 -0.75 3.93
CA GLU A 886 -3.53 -0.17 5.07
C GLU A 886 -4.25 1.17 4.80
N GLY A 887 -4.29 1.73 3.61
CA GLY A 887 -5.02 2.99 3.32
C GLY A 887 -4.54 4.24 4.06
N GLU A 888 -3.53 4.14 4.91
CA GLU A 888 -2.89 5.24 5.63
C GLU A 888 -1.37 5.11 5.54
N PHE A 889 -0.70 6.21 5.28
CA PHE A 889 0.75 6.35 5.37
C PHE A 889 1.18 6.21 6.85
N THR A 890 1.31 4.98 7.33
CA THR A 890 1.71 4.70 8.72
C THR A 890 3.22 4.76 8.94
N ASN A 891 4.01 4.81 7.85
CA ASN A 891 5.46 4.90 7.95
C ASN A 891 5.98 6.10 7.12
N PRO A 892 6.42 7.19 7.76
CA PRO A 892 6.96 8.37 7.09
C PRO A 892 8.30 8.11 6.37
N TYR A 893 8.88 6.91 6.47
CA TYR A 893 10.08 6.55 5.76
C TYR A 893 9.77 5.80 4.47
N CYS A 894 9.99 6.46 3.32
CA CYS A 894 10.02 5.82 2.01
C CYS A 894 11.47 5.70 1.52
N ARG A 895 11.90 4.48 1.22
CA ARG A 895 13.23 4.24 0.66
C ARG A 895 13.27 4.68 -0.79
N LEU A 896 14.30 5.45 -1.17
CA LEU A 896 14.59 5.76 -2.55
C LEU A 896 15.14 4.51 -3.25
N SER A 897 14.50 4.09 -4.35
CA SER A 897 14.81 2.83 -5.05
C SER A 897 16.17 2.87 -5.73
N TYR A 898 16.58 4.04 -6.18
CA TYR A 898 17.88 4.27 -6.80
C TYR A 898 19.00 4.59 -5.79
N ALA A 899 18.71 4.63 -4.49
CA ALA A 899 19.74 4.75 -3.48
C ALA A 899 20.65 3.50 -3.49
N PRO A 900 21.97 3.65 -3.22
CA PRO A 900 22.90 2.54 -3.26
C PRO A 900 22.46 1.39 -2.34
N ARG A 901 22.59 0.15 -2.84
CA ARG A 901 22.45 -1.06 -2.03
C ARG A 901 23.83 -1.50 -1.56
N ALA A 902 23.90 -2.14 -0.39
CA ALA A 902 25.15 -2.73 0.07
C ALA A 902 25.60 -3.83 -0.90
N ASP A 903 26.90 -3.87 -1.22
CA ASP A 903 27.48 -4.93 -2.02
C ASP A 903 27.36 -6.28 -1.32
N PRO A 904 27.21 -7.39 -2.08
CA PRO A 904 27.20 -8.70 -1.49
C PRO A 904 28.49 -8.97 -0.73
N LEU A 905 28.40 -9.62 0.42
CA LEU A 905 29.57 -10.00 1.21
C LEU A 905 30.37 -11.07 0.46
N VAL A 906 31.70 -10.88 0.33
CA VAL A 906 32.63 -11.78 -0.38
C VAL A 906 32.16 -12.07 -1.81
N PRO A 907 32.14 -11.09 -2.73
CA PRO A 907 31.62 -11.25 -4.10
C PRO A 907 32.36 -12.32 -4.92
N GLU A 908 33.60 -12.63 -4.57
CA GLU A 908 34.43 -13.67 -5.19
C GLU A 908 33.89 -15.09 -5.00
N ILE A 909 33.09 -15.35 -3.97
CA ILE A 909 32.40 -16.63 -3.81
C ILE A 909 31.09 -16.62 -4.59
N THR A 910 31.15 -16.92 -5.87
CA THR A 910 29.96 -16.92 -6.75
C THR A 910 29.04 -18.12 -6.48
N ASN A 911 29.59 -19.28 -6.11
CA ASN A 911 28.83 -20.50 -5.78
C ASN A 911 29.00 -20.88 -4.29
N TYR A 912 28.14 -20.31 -3.44
CA TYR A 912 28.14 -20.57 -2.01
C TYR A 912 27.75 -22.01 -1.63
N LYS A 913 26.98 -22.72 -2.49
CA LYS A 913 26.63 -24.12 -2.30
C LYS A 913 27.87 -25.01 -2.45
N ASN A 914 28.67 -24.78 -3.50
CA ASN A 914 29.93 -25.46 -3.70
C ASN A 914 30.91 -25.15 -2.56
N TYR A 915 30.97 -23.89 -2.09
CA TYR A 915 31.82 -23.49 -0.99
C TYR A 915 31.49 -24.26 0.32
N LEU A 916 30.20 -24.33 0.67
CA LEU A 916 29.71 -25.09 1.82
C LEU A 916 30.02 -26.60 1.65
N ALA A 917 29.73 -27.17 0.51
CA ALA A 917 29.97 -28.62 0.26
C ALA A 917 31.46 -29.01 0.38
N ARG A 918 32.34 -28.16 -0.13
CA ARG A 918 33.79 -28.35 0.03
C ARG A 918 34.22 -28.27 1.50
N ALA A 919 33.76 -27.31 2.25
CA ALA A 919 34.07 -27.16 3.68
C ALA A 919 33.60 -28.38 4.50
N VAL A 920 32.44 -28.99 4.12
CA VAL A 920 31.91 -30.19 4.79
C VAL A 920 32.67 -31.46 4.39
N LEU A 921 33.05 -31.65 3.10
CA LEU A 921 33.59 -32.90 2.58
C LEU A 921 35.11 -33.02 2.67
N GLN A 922 35.88 -31.94 2.72
CA GLN A 922 37.35 -31.98 2.66
C GLN A 922 38.07 -32.37 3.97
N ARG A 923 37.35 -32.62 5.07
CA ARG A 923 37.94 -32.76 6.40
C ARG A 923 38.25 -34.22 6.89
N GLY A 924 38.20 -35.18 6.04
CA GLY A 924 38.65 -36.55 6.35
C GLY A 924 37.62 -37.48 6.99
N PRO A 925 37.98 -38.74 7.27
CA PRO A 925 37.03 -39.82 7.58
C PRO A 925 36.21 -39.62 8.86
N ALA A 926 36.74 -38.96 9.88
CA ALA A 926 36.03 -38.74 11.15
C ALA A 926 34.91 -37.68 11.05
N ALA A 927 35.14 -36.59 10.28
CA ALA A 927 34.11 -35.58 10.00
C ALA A 927 33.04 -36.13 9.07
N ASN A 928 33.44 -36.92 8.07
CA ASN A 928 32.53 -37.59 7.17
C ASN A 928 31.64 -38.61 7.87
N SER A 929 32.13 -39.41 8.83
CA SER A 929 31.31 -40.33 9.61
C SER A 929 30.29 -39.62 10.51
N ALA A 930 30.63 -38.47 11.10
CA ALA A 930 29.68 -37.68 11.87
C ALA A 930 28.60 -37.06 10.99
N VAL A 931 28.97 -36.60 9.79
CA VAL A 931 28.02 -36.07 8.78
C VAL A 931 27.17 -37.24 8.21
N GLU A 932 27.77 -38.40 7.92
CA GLU A 932 27.08 -39.63 7.43
C GLU A 932 26.02 -40.16 8.41
N ALA A 933 26.26 -40.04 9.71
CA ALA A 933 25.32 -40.48 10.74
C ALA A 933 24.08 -39.54 10.86
N CYS A 934 24.17 -38.29 10.37
CA CYS A 934 23.13 -37.25 10.54
C CYS A 934 22.42 -36.89 9.24
N ILE A 935 22.97 -37.21 8.03
CA ILE A 935 22.42 -36.74 6.76
C ILE A 935 21.49 -37.81 6.13
N PRO A 936 20.23 -37.43 5.76
CA PRO A 936 19.39 -38.22 4.86
C PRO A 936 20.10 -38.46 3.53
N ALA A 937 19.93 -39.66 2.94
CA ALA A 937 20.61 -40.09 1.70
C ALA A 937 20.43 -39.11 0.52
N GLU A 938 19.26 -38.48 0.42
CA GLU A 938 18.95 -37.49 -0.62
C GLU A 938 19.82 -36.23 -0.48
N LEU A 939 19.95 -35.69 0.74
CA LEU A 939 20.74 -34.48 1.01
C LEU A 939 22.24 -34.70 0.76
N ARG A 940 22.74 -35.93 1.00
CA ARG A 940 24.10 -36.32 0.70
C ARG A 940 24.37 -36.30 -0.81
N THR A 941 23.42 -36.77 -1.61
CA THR A 941 23.51 -36.71 -3.06
C THR A 941 23.64 -35.27 -3.57
N HIS A 942 22.87 -34.36 -2.97
CA HIS A 942 22.96 -32.91 -3.28
C HIS A 942 24.32 -32.31 -2.90
N LEU A 943 24.83 -32.58 -1.69
CA LEU A 943 26.15 -32.07 -1.27
C LEU A 943 27.28 -32.61 -2.14
N LEU A 944 27.24 -33.88 -2.56
CA LEU A 944 28.20 -34.49 -3.50
C LEU A 944 28.11 -33.84 -4.89
N ALA A 945 26.90 -33.59 -5.37
CA ALA A 945 26.66 -32.88 -6.64
C ALA A 945 27.16 -31.40 -6.60
N TYR A 946 27.11 -30.75 -5.45
CA TYR A 946 27.66 -29.37 -5.33
C TYR A 946 29.19 -29.36 -5.24
N ALA A 947 29.81 -30.42 -4.71
CA ALA A 947 31.27 -30.53 -4.60
C ALA A 947 31.94 -30.88 -5.92
N SER A 948 31.23 -31.52 -6.86
CA SER A 948 31.69 -31.76 -8.22
C SER A 948 31.69 -30.49 -9.08
#